data_e730318ee22d9df290941968a3c0377b
#
_entry.id   e730318ee22d9df290941968a3c0377b
#
_cell.length_a   1.000
_cell.length_b   1.000
_cell.length_c   1.000
_cell.angle_alpha   90.00
_cell.angle_beta   90.00
_cell.angle_gamma   90.00
#
_symmetry.space_group_name_H-M   'P 1'
#
loop_
_entity.id
_entity.type
_entity.pdbx_description
1 polymer ?
#
loop_
_entity_poly.entity_id
_entity_poly.type
_entity_poly.pdbx_seq_one_letter_code
_entity_poly.pdbx_strand_id
1 'polypeptide(L)'
;MSEQNTPNGTADLFKKAWRGFQGAKWTDEVNVREFIQNNYTQYDGNEDFLAAPTEATDKLWGRLQELQKEERKKGGVLECETEVVSSLTSYGPGYIDESLKELETIVGLQTDKPLKRAFMPYGGIKMAEEAAETYGYKVNEKFHKIFTEYHKTHNQAVFDAYTPEMKAARHCHIVTGLPDTYGRGRIVGDYRRVALYGIDFLIEEKKKDLDLCGNGAMYDEIIRQREEIAEQIRALKGMKEMAKIYGYDISGPATNAKEAIQWLYFGYLAAVKTQNGAAMSVGRISTFIDIYVNRDLEEGTLTESQAQELIDHMTMKFRMVKFARIPSYNQLFSGDPVWATLEVAGLGQDGRHMVTKTDFRFLHTLENMGPSPEPNLTVLYSSRLPENFKKYAAKISVDTSSIQYENDDVMRPIWGDDYSICCCVSATQTGKEMQFFGARANLAKCLLYAINGGTDEPYMTKDGKPMQVGPEYAPITSEYLDYNEVMHKYDLMMDWLAGIYVNILNLIQYMHDKYYYEAAEMALIDTDVRRTFATGIAGFSHVVDSLSAIKYAKVKVVRDENGMASSFITEGDFPRYGNDDDRADDIAVWLLKTFLKKVKKYHTYRNSEATTSILTITSNVVYGKATGALPDGRAAFTPFAPGATPSYGAEQSGLLASLNSVAKLPYEYALDGISNTETIAPGALGHSEDERKNNLVHVLDGYFDQGAHHLNVNVFGLDKLKDAMEHPEKPEYANFTIRVSGYAVKFIDLTREQQLDVIARTCHEAM
;
A
#
# COMPACT_ATOMS: atom_id res chain seq x y z
N MET A 1 -27.38 -10.47 -23.74
CA MET A 1 -27.16 -9.26 -24.59
C MET A 1 -28.01 -9.40 -25.82
N SER A 2 -28.91 -8.45 -26.09
CA SER A 2 -29.54 -8.38 -27.40
C SER A 2 -28.47 -7.89 -28.39
N GLU A 3 -28.33 -8.56 -29.53
CA GLU A 3 -27.40 -8.19 -30.60
C GLU A 3 -27.52 -6.74 -31.09
N GLN A 4 -28.47 -5.98 -30.57
CA GLN A 4 -28.80 -4.60 -30.97
C GLN A 4 -27.93 -3.51 -30.29
N ASN A 5 -27.12 -3.81 -29.26
CA ASN A 5 -26.38 -2.80 -28.48
C ASN A 5 -24.85 -2.86 -28.62
N THR A 6 -24.31 -3.77 -29.42
CA THR A 6 -22.86 -3.85 -29.67
C THR A 6 -22.54 -3.25 -31.04
N PRO A 7 -21.47 -2.45 -31.17
CA PRO A 7 -21.01 -1.99 -32.47
C PRO A 7 -20.76 -3.18 -33.42
N ASN A 8 -21.14 -3.06 -34.69
CA ASN A 8 -20.90 -4.09 -35.69
C ASN A 8 -19.42 -4.50 -35.70
N GLY A 9 -19.13 -5.76 -35.38
CA GLY A 9 -17.79 -6.32 -35.27
C GLY A 9 -17.40 -6.77 -33.85
N THR A 10 -17.90 -6.12 -32.79
CA THR A 10 -17.65 -6.52 -31.41
C THR A 10 -18.43 -7.77 -31.01
N ALA A 11 -19.64 -7.97 -31.55
CA ALA A 11 -20.47 -9.14 -31.27
C ALA A 11 -19.78 -10.48 -31.63
N ASP A 12 -19.04 -10.51 -32.71
CA ASP A 12 -18.27 -11.71 -33.11
C ASP A 12 -17.03 -11.93 -32.24
N LEU A 13 -16.42 -10.85 -31.75
CA LEU A 13 -15.31 -10.92 -30.78
C LEU A 13 -15.80 -11.48 -29.43
N PHE A 14 -16.97 -11.05 -28.92
CA PHE A 14 -17.55 -11.60 -27.71
C PHE A 14 -17.85 -13.10 -27.83
N LYS A 15 -18.44 -13.53 -28.94
CA LYS A 15 -18.71 -14.96 -29.20
C LYS A 15 -17.42 -15.80 -29.18
N LYS A 16 -16.32 -15.28 -29.72
CA LYS A 16 -15.01 -15.96 -29.72
C LYS A 16 -14.38 -15.95 -28.33
N ALA A 17 -14.33 -14.77 -27.70
CA ALA A 17 -13.65 -14.55 -26.40
C ALA A 17 -14.33 -15.34 -25.28
N TRP A 18 -15.66 -15.34 -25.23
CA TRP A 18 -16.47 -15.94 -24.17
C TRP A 18 -16.91 -17.38 -24.44
N ARG A 19 -16.44 -17.96 -25.53
CA ARG A 19 -16.75 -19.34 -25.89
C ARG A 19 -16.32 -20.30 -24.78
N GLY A 20 -17.28 -21.09 -24.29
CA GLY A 20 -17.06 -22.10 -23.27
C GLY A 20 -17.09 -21.59 -21.82
N PHE A 21 -17.10 -20.29 -21.59
CA PHE A 21 -17.20 -19.74 -20.26
C PHE A 21 -18.64 -19.84 -19.71
N GLN A 22 -18.75 -20.11 -18.41
CA GLN A 22 -20.01 -20.32 -17.70
C GLN A 22 -20.47 -19.04 -17.00
N GLY A 23 -21.78 -18.97 -16.69
CA GLY A 23 -22.41 -17.83 -16.03
C GLY A 23 -23.20 -16.96 -17.01
N ALA A 24 -24.23 -16.26 -16.53
CA ALA A 24 -25.11 -15.43 -17.36
C ALA A 24 -25.05 -13.96 -17.01
N LYS A 25 -24.99 -13.60 -15.72
CA LYS A 25 -25.05 -12.20 -15.29
C LYS A 25 -23.87 -11.36 -15.78
N TRP A 26 -22.66 -11.91 -15.75
CA TRP A 26 -21.47 -11.20 -16.20
C TRP A 26 -21.49 -10.90 -17.70
N THR A 27 -22.33 -11.57 -18.49
CA THR A 27 -22.52 -11.24 -19.92
C THR A 27 -23.46 -10.06 -20.14
N ASP A 28 -24.34 -9.78 -19.19
CA ASP A 28 -25.37 -8.75 -19.28
C ASP A 28 -24.99 -7.44 -18.57
N GLU A 29 -24.14 -7.54 -17.55
CA GLU A 29 -23.67 -6.42 -16.73
C GLU A 29 -22.19 -6.61 -16.37
N VAL A 30 -21.52 -5.56 -15.93
CA VAL A 30 -20.15 -5.66 -15.41
C VAL A 30 -20.15 -6.42 -14.08
N ASN A 31 -19.73 -7.69 -14.12
CA ASN A 31 -19.68 -8.58 -12.94
C ASN A 31 -18.54 -9.59 -13.03
N VAL A 32 -17.31 -9.09 -12.82
CA VAL A 32 -16.08 -9.92 -12.90
C VAL A 32 -16.09 -11.01 -11.82
N ARG A 33 -16.63 -10.72 -10.63
CA ARG A 33 -16.74 -11.72 -9.57
C ARG A 33 -17.53 -12.93 -10.00
N GLU A 34 -18.69 -12.72 -10.62
CA GLU A 34 -19.55 -13.83 -11.09
C GLU A 34 -18.87 -14.64 -12.19
N PHE A 35 -18.13 -14.00 -13.09
CA PHE A 35 -17.29 -14.67 -14.08
C PHE A 35 -16.25 -15.58 -13.39
N ILE A 36 -15.51 -15.05 -12.41
CA ILE A 36 -14.49 -15.83 -11.70
C ILE A 36 -15.11 -17.04 -11.00
N GLN A 37 -16.17 -16.83 -10.21
CA GLN A 37 -16.79 -17.87 -9.41
C GLN A 37 -17.36 -19.04 -10.24
N ASN A 38 -17.73 -18.78 -11.48
CA ASN A 38 -18.26 -19.81 -12.38
C ASN A 38 -17.19 -20.52 -13.22
N ASN A 39 -15.97 -19.97 -13.32
CA ASN A 39 -15.01 -20.44 -14.33
C ASN A 39 -13.63 -20.84 -13.78
N TYR A 40 -13.27 -20.45 -12.54
CA TYR A 40 -11.96 -20.82 -12.02
C TYR A 40 -11.87 -22.32 -11.64
N THR A 41 -10.68 -22.87 -11.73
CA THR A 41 -10.39 -24.26 -11.37
C THR A 41 -9.49 -24.29 -10.14
N GLN A 42 -9.98 -24.92 -9.05
CA GLN A 42 -9.18 -25.14 -7.85
C GLN A 42 -7.96 -26.00 -8.14
N TYR A 43 -6.85 -25.73 -7.48
CA TYR A 43 -5.63 -26.52 -7.57
C TYR A 43 -5.12 -26.92 -6.19
N ASP A 44 -5.14 -28.23 -5.91
CA ASP A 44 -4.67 -28.84 -4.66
C ASP A 44 -3.28 -29.50 -4.80
N GLY A 45 -2.69 -29.45 -6.00
CA GLY A 45 -1.39 -30.06 -6.30
C GLY A 45 -0.22 -29.27 -5.72
N ASN A 46 0.97 -29.70 -6.05
CA ASN A 46 2.22 -29.07 -5.66
C ASN A 46 2.83 -28.23 -6.80
N GLU A 47 4.04 -27.73 -6.59
CA GLU A 47 4.81 -26.86 -7.48
C GLU A 47 5.47 -27.59 -8.69
N ASP A 48 5.35 -28.89 -8.85
CA ASP A 48 6.08 -29.69 -9.86
C ASP A 48 5.79 -29.28 -11.32
N PHE A 49 4.69 -28.59 -11.61
CA PHE A 49 4.34 -28.10 -12.95
C PHE A 49 5.05 -26.79 -13.32
N LEU A 50 5.66 -26.10 -12.35
CA LEU A 50 6.28 -24.79 -12.58
C LEU A 50 7.47 -24.91 -13.55
N ALA A 51 7.56 -23.95 -14.46
CA ALA A 51 8.60 -23.93 -15.47
C ALA A 51 9.74 -22.98 -15.09
N ALA A 52 10.95 -23.40 -15.39
CA ALA A 52 12.13 -22.53 -15.33
C ALA A 52 11.97 -21.30 -16.26
N PRO A 53 12.71 -20.22 -16.02
CA PRO A 53 12.65 -19.04 -16.87
C PRO A 53 13.05 -19.40 -18.32
N THR A 54 12.38 -18.79 -19.29
CA THR A 54 12.75 -18.93 -20.69
C THR A 54 14.00 -18.11 -21.00
N GLU A 55 14.65 -18.41 -22.15
CA GLU A 55 15.77 -17.61 -22.63
C GLU A 55 15.38 -16.12 -22.83
N ALA A 56 14.13 -15.83 -23.21
CA ALA A 56 13.59 -14.49 -23.32
C ALA A 56 13.51 -13.80 -21.95
N THR A 57 12.96 -14.50 -20.95
CA THR A 57 12.93 -14.03 -19.55
C THR A 57 14.33 -13.71 -19.04
N ASP A 58 15.29 -14.62 -19.22
CA ASP A 58 16.67 -14.43 -18.74
C ASP A 58 17.34 -13.21 -19.39
N LYS A 59 17.20 -13.04 -20.70
CA LYS A 59 17.80 -11.91 -21.43
C LYS A 59 17.20 -10.57 -21.00
N LEU A 60 15.87 -10.49 -20.93
CA LEU A 60 15.17 -9.26 -20.54
C LEU A 60 15.44 -8.92 -19.06
N TRP A 61 15.39 -9.91 -18.19
CA TRP A 61 15.70 -9.70 -16.78
C TRP A 61 17.15 -9.30 -16.55
N GLY A 62 18.10 -9.96 -17.23
CA GLY A 62 19.52 -9.57 -17.17
C GLY A 62 19.73 -8.12 -17.61
N ARG A 63 19.09 -7.69 -18.69
CA ARG A 63 19.14 -6.30 -19.14
C ARG A 63 18.55 -5.32 -18.13
N LEU A 64 17.42 -5.67 -17.53
CA LEU A 64 16.78 -4.83 -16.48
C LEU A 64 17.66 -4.71 -15.24
N GLN A 65 18.33 -5.78 -14.82
CA GLN A 65 19.28 -5.75 -13.71
C GLN A 65 20.47 -4.81 -13.98
N GLU A 66 20.98 -4.80 -15.21
CA GLU A 66 22.02 -3.85 -15.61
C GLU A 66 21.54 -2.40 -15.48
N LEU A 67 20.34 -2.09 -15.99
CA LEU A 67 19.74 -0.77 -15.88
C LEU A 67 19.53 -0.34 -14.42
N GLN A 68 19.07 -1.24 -13.56
CA GLN A 68 18.93 -0.98 -12.12
C GLN A 68 20.29 -0.74 -11.43
N LYS A 69 21.34 -1.41 -11.88
CA LYS A 69 22.72 -1.16 -11.40
C LYS A 69 23.24 0.21 -11.84
N GLU A 70 22.95 0.62 -13.06
CA GLU A 70 23.25 1.97 -13.56
C GLU A 70 22.47 3.03 -12.80
N GLU A 71 21.17 2.79 -12.54
CA GLU A 71 20.30 3.67 -11.75
C GLU A 71 20.90 3.93 -10.37
N ARG A 72 21.33 2.89 -9.65
CA ARG A 72 21.99 3.04 -8.34
C ARG A 72 23.28 3.86 -8.43
N LYS A 73 24.11 3.63 -9.44
CA LYS A 73 25.34 4.42 -9.65
C LYS A 73 25.08 5.91 -9.88
N LYS A 74 23.91 6.25 -10.43
CA LYS A 74 23.44 7.64 -10.65
C LYS A 74 22.68 8.24 -9.44
N GLY A 75 22.71 7.59 -8.29
CA GLY A 75 22.05 8.10 -7.07
C GLY A 75 20.55 7.74 -6.96
N GLY A 76 20.10 6.68 -7.66
CA GLY A 76 18.75 6.13 -7.52
C GLY A 76 17.75 6.53 -8.59
N VAL A 77 18.15 7.36 -9.58
CA VAL A 77 17.32 7.71 -10.73
C VAL A 77 18.15 7.65 -12.02
N LEU A 78 17.69 6.86 -12.96
CA LEU A 78 18.40 6.67 -14.24
C LEU A 78 18.22 7.87 -15.17
N GLU A 79 16.99 8.34 -15.34
CA GLU A 79 16.60 9.48 -16.18
C GLU A 79 15.28 10.09 -15.65
N CYS A 80 15.13 11.43 -15.76
CA CYS A 80 13.86 12.13 -15.52
C CYS A 80 13.36 12.77 -16.82
N GLU A 81 12.06 12.70 -17.06
CA GLU A 81 11.38 13.48 -18.09
C GLU A 81 11.30 14.95 -17.70
N THR A 82 11.57 15.86 -18.63
CA THR A 82 11.56 17.31 -18.40
C THR A 82 10.83 18.11 -19.49
N GLU A 83 10.46 17.47 -20.59
CA GLU A 83 9.90 18.10 -21.78
C GLU A 83 8.45 17.72 -22.07
N VAL A 84 7.93 16.66 -21.40
CA VAL A 84 6.59 16.13 -21.64
C VAL A 84 5.87 15.90 -20.32
N VAL A 85 4.67 16.45 -20.18
CA VAL A 85 3.75 16.11 -19.06
C VAL A 85 3.13 14.74 -19.34
N SER A 86 3.20 13.85 -18.35
CA SER A 86 2.69 12.49 -18.51
C SER A 86 1.18 12.46 -18.68
N SER A 87 0.74 11.71 -19.66
CA SER A 87 -0.67 11.36 -19.94
C SER A 87 -0.72 10.02 -20.68
N LEU A 88 -1.90 9.53 -20.95
CA LEU A 88 -2.10 8.22 -21.61
C LEU A 88 -1.34 8.10 -22.94
N THR A 89 -1.24 9.17 -23.72
CA THR A 89 -0.68 9.20 -25.06
C THR A 89 0.56 10.09 -25.20
N SER A 90 1.18 10.50 -24.10
CA SER A 90 2.32 11.45 -24.12
C SER A 90 3.58 10.88 -24.75
N TYR A 91 3.74 9.56 -24.70
CA TYR A 91 4.98 8.89 -25.11
C TYR A 91 4.72 7.94 -26.26
N GLY A 92 5.72 7.77 -27.12
CA GLY A 92 5.79 6.67 -28.08
C GLY A 92 5.94 5.32 -27.39
N PRO A 93 6.02 4.21 -28.16
CA PRO A 93 6.23 2.90 -27.59
C PRO A 93 7.60 2.81 -26.91
N GLY A 94 7.64 2.25 -25.71
CA GLY A 94 8.87 1.98 -24.95
C GLY A 94 9.02 0.50 -24.66
N TYR A 95 10.27 0.02 -24.66
CA TYR A 95 10.66 -1.36 -24.42
C TYR A 95 11.78 -1.42 -23.38
N ILE A 96 11.99 -2.58 -22.76
CA ILE A 96 13.10 -2.81 -21.82
C ILE A 96 14.44 -2.58 -22.54
N ASP A 97 14.53 -3.07 -23.78
CA ASP A 97 15.63 -2.78 -24.69
C ASP A 97 15.11 -2.87 -26.15
N GLU A 98 15.34 -1.85 -26.96
CA GLU A 98 14.86 -1.80 -28.34
C GLU A 98 15.40 -2.97 -29.18
N SER A 99 16.63 -3.44 -28.91
CA SER A 99 17.22 -4.58 -29.60
C SER A 99 16.63 -5.94 -29.20
N LEU A 100 15.92 -6.00 -28.06
CA LEU A 100 15.28 -7.20 -27.51
C LEU A 100 13.75 -7.14 -27.55
N LYS A 101 13.16 -6.12 -28.15
CA LYS A 101 11.70 -5.87 -28.10
C LYS A 101 10.86 -7.04 -28.60
N GLU A 102 11.35 -7.82 -29.55
CA GLU A 102 10.66 -8.99 -30.11
C GLU A 102 10.55 -10.13 -29.07
N LEU A 103 11.34 -10.09 -28.01
CA LEU A 103 11.27 -11.05 -26.90
C LEU A 103 10.23 -10.64 -25.85
N GLU A 104 9.78 -9.38 -25.83
CA GLU A 104 8.78 -8.92 -24.84
C GLU A 104 7.39 -9.46 -25.20
N THR A 105 6.91 -10.45 -24.46
CA THR A 105 5.56 -10.99 -24.63
C THR A 105 4.47 -10.08 -24.09
N ILE A 106 4.78 -9.29 -23.05
CA ILE A 106 3.94 -8.23 -22.49
C ILE A 106 4.66 -6.89 -22.66
N VAL A 107 4.01 -5.95 -23.36
CA VAL A 107 4.59 -4.66 -23.72
C VAL A 107 3.94 -3.50 -22.98
N GLY A 108 4.63 -2.37 -22.93
CA GLY A 108 4.16 -1.12 -22.33
C GLY A 108 5.06 -0.64 -21.21
N LEU A 109 5.47 0.62 -21.28
CA LEU A 109 6.25 1.30 -20.24
C LEU A 109 5.54 2.58 -19.78
N GLN A 110 5.86 3.01 -18.58
CA GLN A 110 5.39 4.27 -18.00
C GLN A 110 5.76 5.48 -18.86
N THR A 111 6.95 5.46 -19.47
CA THR A 111 7.46 6.44 -20.43
C THR A 111 7.92 5.74 -21.71
N ASP A 112 8.69 6.42 -22.54
CA ASP A 112 9.31 5.89 -23.75
C ASP A 112 10.59 5.07 -23.50
N LYS A 113 11.10 5.08 -22.23
CA LYS A 113 12.33 4.36 -21.85
C LYS A 113 12.18 3.65 -20.51
N PRO A 114 12.87 2.51 -20.30
CA PRO A 114 12.84 1.79 -19.05
C PRO A 114 13.44 2.65 -17.90
N LEU A 115 12.82 2.60 -16.74
CA LEU A 115 13.22 3.31 -15.51
C LEU A 115 13.32 4.85 -15.63
N LYS A 116 12.91 5.45 -16.76
CA LYS A 116 12.80 6.90 -16.88
C LYS A 116 11.59 7.40 -16.08
N ARG A 117 11.81 8.34 -15.18
CA ARG A 117 10.75 8.93 -14.33
C ARG A 117 9.88 9.87 -15.16
N ALA A 118 8.56 9.69 -15.07
CA ALA A 118 7.59 10.59 -15.71
C ALA A 118 7.53 11.94 -15.01
N PHE A 119 7.25 13.01 -15.76
CA PHE A 119 6.98 14.34 -15.22
C PHE A 119 5.47 14.52 -15.02
N MET A 120 5.05 14.69 -13.76
CA MET A 120 3.64 14.68 -13.34
C MET A 120 3.33 15.86 -12.41
N PRO A 121 3.11 17.07 -12.95
CA PRO A 121 3.00 18.30 -12.17
C PRO A 121 1.61 18.54 -11.56
N TYR A 122 0.58 17.79 -11.90
CA TYR A 122 -0.80 18.03 -11.44
C TYR A 122 -0.95 17.98 -9.92
N GLY A 123 -0.20 17.11 -9.24
CA GLY A 123 -0.13 17.05 -7.79
C GLY A 123 0.53 18.29 -7.18
N GLY A 124 1.63 18.76 -7.80
CA GLY A 124 2.37 19.95 -7.36
C GLY A 124 3.54 20.25 -8.27
N ILE A 125 3.53 21.41 -8.93
CA ILE A 125 4.62 21.80 -9.86
C ILE A 125 5.97 21.95 -9.14
N LYS A 126 5.99 22.62 -7.97
CA LYS A 126 7.23 22.81 -7.19
C LYS A 126 7.85 21.48 -6.77
N MET A 127 7.02 20.50 -6.38
CA MET A 127 7.46 19.16 -6.02
C MET A 127 8.04 18.40 -7.22
N ALA A 128 7.40 18.51 -8.38
CA ALA A 128 7.86 17.86 -9.60
C ALA A 128 9.19 18.48 -10.12
N GLU A 129 9.34 19.79 -9.99
CA GLU A 129 10.59 20.49 -10.30
C GLU A 129 11.71 20.10 -9.31
N GLU A 130 11.46 20.17 -8.00
CA GLU A 130 12.42 19.79 -6.96
C GLU A 130 12.86 18.32 -7.12
N ALA A 131 11.91 17.42 -7.44
CA ALA A 131 12.23 16.02 -7.68
C ALA A 131 13.18 15.83 -8.87
N ALA A 132 12.97 16.56 -9.98
CA ALA A 132 13.88 16.52 -11.13
C ALA A 132 15.25 17.14 -10.81
N GLU A 133 15.27 18.30 -10.16
CA GLU A 133 16.49 19.03 -9.79
C GLU A 133 17.38 18.24 -8.82
N THR A 134 16.78 17.49 -7.90
CA THR A 134 17.51 16.62 -6.96
C THR A 134 18.42 15.63 -7.69
N TYR A 135 18.03 15.19 -8.88
CA TYR A 135 18.79 14.25 -9.71
C TYR A 135 19.54 14.92 -10.87
N GLY A 136 19.64 16.27 -10.86
CA GLY A 136 20.41 17.03 -11.84
C GLY A 136 19.70 17.35 -13.14
N TYR A 137 18.36 17.22 -13.19
CA TYR A 137 17.54 17.53 -14.36
C TYR A 137 16.80 18.87 -14.16
N LYS A 138 16.70 19.68 -15.20
CA LYS A 138 15.96 20.95 -15.18
C LYS A 138 14.71 20.82 -16.04
N VAL A 139 13.54 21.02 -15.43
CA VAL A 139 12.26 21.03 -16.13
C VAL A 139 12.15 22.27 -17.03
N ASN A 140 11.50 22.13 -18.17
CA ASN A 140 11.25 23.21 -19.10
C ASN A 140 10.42 24.32 -18.47
N GLU A 141 10.91 25.55 -18.50
CA GLU A 141 10.32 26.74 -17.84
C GLU A 141 8.87 27.03 -18.26
N LYS A 142 8.46 26.60 -19.46
CA LYS A 142 7.06 26.73 -19.90
C LYS A 142 6.07 26.03 -18.96
N PHE A 143 6.46 24.87 -18.38
CA PHE A 143 5.60 24.14 -17.47
C PHE A 143 5.44 24.86 -16.14
N HIS A 144 6.51 25.45 -15.60
CA HIS A 144 6.40 26.30 -14.42
C HIS A 144 5.31 27.36 -14.62
N LYS A 145 5.37 28.10 -15.73
CA LYS A 145 4.38 29.11 -16.07
C LYS A 145 2.97 28.55 -16.20
N ILE A 146 2.79 27.42 -16.90
CA ILE A 146 1.48 26.80 -17.10
C ILE A 146 0.84 26.43 -15.75
N PHE A 147 1.61 25.76 -14.87
CA PHE A 147 1.11 25.23 -13.60
C PHE A 147 1.17 26.22 -12.42
N THR A 148 1.58 27.47 -12.64
CA THR A 148 1.54 28.55 -11.65
C THR A 148 0.61 29.68 -12.03
N GLU A 149 0.48 29.98 -13.35
CA GLU A 149 -0.35 31.10 -13.82
C GLU A 149 -1.70 30.64 -14.39
N TYR A 150 -1.75 29.53 -15.12
CA TYR A 150 -2.95 29.10 -15.85
C TYR A 150 -3.63 27.87 -15.24
N HIS A 151 -2.92 27.07 -14.48
CA HIS A 151 -3.41 25.83 -13.88
C HIS A 151 -3.11 25.80 -12.38
N LYS A 152 -4.12 25.56 -11.56
CA LYS A 152 -3.91 25.34 -10.12
C LYS A 152 -3.62 23.87 -9.86
N THR A 153 -2.54 23.57 -9.13
CA THR A 153 -2.22 22.22 -8.71
C THR A 153 -2.92 21.85 -7.41
N HIS A 154 -3.06 20.54 -7.14
CA HIS A 154 -3.58 20.02 -5.89
C HIS A 154 -2.85 20.62 -4.66
N ASN A 155 -1.52 20.55 -4.66
CA ASN A 155 -0.68 21.08 -3.58
C ASN A 155 -0.94 22.57 -3.31
N GLN A 156 -0.95 23.41 -4.36
CA GLN A 156 -1.24 24.83 -4.21
C GLN A 156 -2.62 25.06 -3.58
N ALA A 157 -3.64 24.34 -4.04
CA ALA A 157 -5.00 24.49 -3.56
C ALA A 157 -5.14 24.10 -2.08
N VAL A 158 -4.46 23.04 -1.65
CA VAL A 158 -4.43 22.59 -0.26
C VAL A 158 -3.79 23.66 0.63
N PHE A 159 -2.59 24.15 0.27
CA PHE A 159 -1.87 25.12 1.09
C PHE A 159 -2.52 26.49 1.12
N ASP A 160 -3.25 26.89 0.06
CA ASP A 160 -4.07 28.11 0.07
C ASP A 160 -5.21 28.04 1.11
N ALA A 161 -5.77 26.84 1.31
CA ALA A 161 -6.94 26.64 2.15
C ALA A 161 -6.64 26.23 3.60
N TYR A 162 -5.40 25.81 3.90
CA TYR A 162 -5.01 25.46 5.26
C TYR A 162 -5.14 26.63 6.24
N THR A 163 -5.81 26.39 7.36
CA THR A 163 -5.82 27.32 8.49
C THR A 163 -4.45 27.40 9.17
N PRO A 164 -4.18 28.46 9.97
CA PRO A 164 -2.95 28.51 10.78
C PRO A 164 -2.77 27.28 11.69
N GLU A 165 -3.85 26.80 12.31
CA GLU A 165 -3.85 25.61 13.17
C GLU A 165 -3.47 24.35 12.40
N MET A 166 -4.04 24.13 11.20
CA MET A 166 -3.69 23.01 10.34
C MET A 166 -2.22 23.06 9.91
N LYS A 167 -1.71 24.26 9.60
CA LYS A 167 -0.28 24.47 9.27
C LYS A 167 0.63 24.14 10.45
N ALA A 168 0.25 24.54 11.66
CA ALA A 168 0.98 24.23 12.88
C ALA A 168 0.98 22.71 13.16
N ALA A 169 -0.19 22.07 13.12
CA ALA A 169 -0.32 20.62 13.33
C ALA A 169 0.52 19.80 12.32
N ARG A 170 0.54 20.21 11.04
CA ARG A 170 1.39 19.62 10.00
C ARG A 170 2.87 19.84 10.29
N HIS A 171 3.26 21.08 10.62
CA HIS A 171 4.65 21.45 10.88
C HIS A 171 5.25 20.67 12.05
N CYS A 172 4.49 20.52 13.12
CA CYS A 172 4.90 19.81 14.33
C CYS A 172 4.72 18.28 14.24
N HIS A 173 4.32 17.74 13.10
CA HIS A 173 4.13 16.31 12.88
C HIS A 173 3.17 15.61 13.86
N ILE A 174 2.19 16.34 14.42
CA ILE A 174 1.13 15.69 15.18
C ILE A 174 0.09 15.05 14.23
N VAL A 175 -0.09 15.65 13.04
CA VAL A 175 -0.66 14.99 11.86
C VAL A 175 0.41 14.92 10.80
N THR A 176 0.69 13.74 10.27
CA THR A 176 1.89 13.49 9.48
C THR A 176 1.66 12.49 8.36
N GLY A 177 2.55 12.44 7.35
CA GLY A 177 2.38 11.60 6.14
C GLY A 177 1.24 12.06 5.23
N LEU A 178 0.89 13.33 5.27
CA LEU A 178 -0.24 13.91 4.55
C LEU A 178 -0.05 13.87 3.02
N PRO A 179 -1.06 13.45 2.24
CA PRO A 179 -1.04 13.52 0.78
C PRO A 179 -1.37 14.93 0.26
N ASP A 180 -0.87 15.96 0.90
CA ASP A 180 -1.07 17.38 0.55
C ASP A 180 -0.08 17.89 -0.51
N THR A 181 0.99 17.15 -0.77
CA THR A 181 2.06 17.52 -1.70
C THR A 181 2.10 16.64 -2.95
N TYR A 182 1.39 15.53 -2.97
CA TYR A 182 1.35 14.58 -4.09
C TYR A 182 -0.08 14.04 -4.28
N GLY A 183 -0.33 13.34 -5.38
CA GLY A 183 -1.61 12.70 -5.61
C GLY A 183 -1.91 11.57 -4.63
N ARG A 184 -3.20 11.21 -4.54
CA ARG A 184 -3.68 10.00 -3.89
C ARG A 184 -3.12 8.77 -4.62
N GLY A 185 -3.28 7.62 -4.07
CA GLY A 185 -2.84 6.40 -4.72
C GLY A 185 -3.45 5.15 -4.11
N ARG A 186 -4.61 5.26 -3.48
CA ARG A 186 -5.27 4.11 -2.83
C ARG A 186 -6.62 3.78 -3.47
N ILE A 187 -6.69 3.97 -4.78
CA ILE A 187 -7.75 3.42 -5.63
C ILE A 187 -7.19 2.18 -6.31
N VAL A 188 -7.94 1.09 -6.32
CA VAL A 188 -7.63 -0.11 -7.10
C VAL A 188 -8.65 -0.21 -8.22
N GLY A 189 -8.24 0.09 -9.45
CA GLY A 189 -9.06 -0.14 -10.63
C GLY A 189 -9.30 -1.63 -10.84
N ASP A 190 -10.48 -2.03 -11.26
CA ASP A 190 -10.70 -3.40 -11.69
C ASP A 190 -10.17 -3.60 -13.12
N TYR A 191 -8.87 -3.76 -13.23
CA TYR A 191 -8.16 -3.91 -14.51
C TYR A 191 -8.60 -5.15 -15.29
N ARG A 192 -9.18 -6.14 -14.63
CA ARG A 192 -9.74 -7.36 -15.23
C ARG A 192 -10.91 -7.03 -16.18
N ARG A 193 -11.61 -5.91 -15.94
CA ARG A 193 -12.70 -5.43 -16.80
C ARG A 193 -12.24 -5.17 -18.22
N VAL A 194 -11.03 -4.64 -18.40
CA VAL A 194 -10.47 -4.38 -19.73
C VAL A 194 -10.30 -5.67 -20.53
N ALA A 195 -9.82 -6.73 -19.88
CA ALA A 195 -9.67 -8.04 -20.49
C ALA A 195 -11.00 -8.74 -20.78
N LEU A 196 -11.92 -8.71 -19.81
CA LEU A 196 -13.19 -9.44 -19.92
C LEU A 196 -14.17 -8.82 -20.90
N TYR A 197 -14.25 -7.48 -20.95
CA TYR A 197 -15.27 -6.75 -21.71
C TYR A 197 -14.74 -5.96 -22.90
N GLY A 198 -13.48 -5.51 -22.85
CA GLY A 198 -12.97 -4.53 -23.79
C GLY A 198 -13.48 -3.12 -23.51
N ILE A 199 -12.80 -2.13 -24.05
CA ILE A 199 -13.05 -0.72 -23.74
C ILE A 199 -14.39 -0.21 -24.30
N ASP A 200 -14.83 -0.68 -25.47
CA ASP A 200 -16.06 -0.16 -26.07
C ASP A 200 -17.30 -0.53 -25.23
N PHE A 201 -17.34 -1.74 -24.67
CA PHE A 201 -18.38 -2.13 -23.75
C PHE A 201 -18.38 -1.23 -22.51
N LEU A 202 -17.21 -1.00 -21.89
CA LEU A 202 -17.09 -0.16 -20.71
C LEU A 202 -17.51 1.29 -20.97
N ILE A 203 -17.21 1.84 -22.15
CA ILE A 203 -17.69 3.18 -22.56
C ILE A 203 -19.22 3.21 -22.62
N GLU A 204 -19.85 2.19 -23.21
CA GLU A 204 -21.33 2.16 -23.31
C GLU A 204 -21.98 2.03 -21.91
N GLU A 205 -21.40 1.24 -21.00
CA GLU A 205 -21.89 1.18 -19.61
C GLU A 205 -21.77 2.56 -18.91
N LYS A 206 -20.64 3.26 -19.03
CA LYS A 206 -20.50 4.62 -18.47
C LYS A 206 -21.42 5.64 -19.11
N LYS A 207 -21.78 5.51 -20.37
CA LYS A 207 -22.80 6.37 -21.01
C LYS A 207 -24.19 6.12 -20.43
N LYS A 208 -24.57 4.85 -20.19
CA LYS A 208 -25.82 4.52 -19.50
C LYS A 208 -25.86 5.15 -18.11
N ASP A 209 -24.75 5.06 -17.35
CA ASP A 209 -24.65 5.70 -16.05
C ASP A 209 -24.81 7.22 -16.14
N LEU A 210 -24.21 7.86 -17.14
CA LEU A 210 -24.35 9.31 -17.37
C LEU A 210 -25.79 9.71 -17.68
N ASP A 211 -26.53 8.91 -18.48
CA ASP A 211 -27.91 9.16 -18.84
C ASP A 211 -28.84 9.02 -17.62
N LEU A 212 -28.55 8.09 -16.72
CA LEU A 212 -29.32 7.85 -15.50
C LEU A 212 -28.99 8.82 -14.37
N CYS A 213 -27.80 9.46 -14.42
CA CYS A 213 -27.30 10.30 -13.34
C CYS A 213 -28.20 11.53 -13.11
N GLY A 214 -28.78 11.61 -11.91
CA GLY A 214 -29.53 12.76 -11.42
C GLY A 214 -30.97 12.87 -11.92
N ASN A 215 -31.46 12.00 -12.80
CA ASN A 215 -32.84 12.02 -13.32
C ASN A 215 -33.32 13.44 -13.73
N GLY A 216 -32.42 14.22 -14.34
CA GLY A 216 -32.67 15.61 -14.76
C GLY A 216 -32.43 16.70 -13.72
N ALA A 217 -32.16 16.34 -12.46
CA ALA A 217 -31.76 17.29 -11.43
C ALA A 217 -30.29 17.75 -11.64
N MET A 218 -30.03 19.05 -11.38
CA MET A 218 -28.67 19.62 -11.54
C MET A 218 -28.31 20.44 -10.30
N TYR A 219 -27.80 19.76 -9.27
CA TYR A 219 -27.18 20.38 -8.10
C TYR A 219 -25.72 19.87 -7.99
N ASP A 220 -24.96 20.43 -7.10
CA ASP A 220 -23.51 20.32 -7.06
C ASP A 220 -22.97 18.87 -7.08
N GLU A 221 -23.56 17.96 -6.30
CA GLU A 221 -23.12 16.56 -6.31
C GLU A 221 -23.42 15.87 -7.66
N ILE A 222 -24.58 16.12 -8.26
CA ILE A 222 -24.94 15.56 -9.55
C ILE A 222 -24.08 16.15 -10.67
N ILE A 223 -23.86 17.46 -10.66
CA ILE A 223 -22.97 18.12 -11.64
C ILE A 223 -21.59 17.52 -11.56
N ARG A 224 -21.06 17.35 -10.34
CA ARG A 224 -19.74 16.76 -10.11
C ARG A 224 -19.65 15.29 -10.59
N GLN A 225 -20.66 14.48 -10.27
CA GLN A 225 -20.72 13.09 -10.71
C GLN A 225 -20.78 12.97 -12.24
N ARG A 226 -21.57 13.81 -12.90
CA ARG A 226 -21.65 13.83 -14.37
C ARG A 226 -20.32 14.24 -15.01
N GLU A 227 -19.62 15.25 -14.43
CA GLU A 227 -18.29 15.64 -14.86
C GLU A 227 -17.30 14.47 -14.73
N GLU A 228 -17.29 13.79 -13.58
CA GLU A 228 -16.43 12.64 -13.33
C GLU A 228 -16.68 11.48 -14.32
N ILE A 229 -17.95 11.15 -14.62
CA ILE A 229 -18.28 10.14 -15.61
C ILE A 229 -17.77 10.55 -17.01
N ALA A 230 -17.90 11.82 -17.37
CA ALA A 230 -17.39 12.32 -18.65
C ALA A 230 -15.84 12.20 -18.73
N GLU A 231 -15.12 12.49 -17.66
CA GLU A 231 -13.67 12.27 -17.57
C GLU A 231 -13.29 10.79 -17.63
N GLN A 232 -14.05 9.90 -16.98
CA GLN A 232 -13.87 8.46 -17.08
C GLN A 232 -14.03 7.94 -18.51
N ILE A 233 -15.05 8.40 -19.22
CA ILE A 233 -15.26 8.05 -20.66
C ILE A 233 -14.08 8.55 -21.50
N ARG A 234 -13.56 9.75 -21.23
CA ARG A 234 -12.38 10.30 -21.89
C ARG A 234 -11.14 9.44 -21.63
N ALA A 235 -10.95 9.01 -20.39
CA ALA A 235 -9.85 8.13 -20.00
C ALA A 235 -9.92 6.76 -20.69
N LEU A 236 -11.11 6.14 -20.76
CA LEU A 236 -11.31 4.88 -21.51
C LEU A 236 -10.94 5.03 -22.99
N LYS A 237 -11.36 6.12 -23.64
CA LYS A 237 -10.95 6.41 -25.03
C LYS A 237 -9.42 6.56 -25.13
N GLY A 238 -8.81 7.25 -24.18
CA GLY A 238 -7.35 7.40 -24.11
C GLY A 238 -6.62 6.08 -23.93
N MET A 239 -7.19 5.11 -23.20
CA MET A 239 -6.61 3.75 -23.06
C MET A 239 -6.55 3.02 -24.41
N LYS A 240 -7.59 3.15 -25.26
CA LYS A 240 -7.55 2.60 -26.62
C LYS A 240 -6.42 3.19 -27.45
N GLU A 241 -6.29 4.52 -27.43
CA GLU A 241 -5.22 5.19 -28.18
C GLU A 241 -3.82 4.82 -27.64
N MET A 242 -3.68 4.66 -26.31
CA MET A 242 -2.45 4.18 -25.71
C MET A 242 -2.09 2.75 -26.18
N ALA A 243 -3.05 1.83 -26.20
CA ALA A 243 -2.82 0.47 -26.68
C ALA A 243 -2.42 0.42 -28.16
N LYS A 244 -3.02 1.27 -29.01
CA LYS A 244 -2.67 1.40 -30.43
C LYS A 244 -1.22 1.82 -30.66
N ILE A 245 -0.61 2.60 -29.76
CA ILE A 245 0.81 2.96 -29.83
C ILE A 245 1.70 1.72 -29.85
N TYR A 246 1.27 0.66 -29.16
CA TYR A 246 1.92 -0.66 -29.12
C TYR A 246 1.38 -1.65 -30.14
N GLY A 247 0.49 -1.22 -31.05
CA GLY A 247 -0.07 -2.07 -32.10
C GLY A 247 -1.25 -2.95 -31.67
N TYR A 248 -1.86 -2.68 -30.50
CA TYR A 248 -2.98 -3.47 -30.00
C TYR A 248 -4.32 -2.73 -30.10
N ASP A 249 -5.40 -3.47 -30.37
CA ASP A 249 -6.77 -2.99 -30.31
C ASP A 249 -7.50 -3.64 -29.14
N ILE A 250 -7.70 -2.87 -28.07
CA ILE A 250 -8.41 -3.30 -26.85
C ILE A 250 -9.90 -2.89 -26.87
N SER A 251 -10.46 -2.62 -28.02
CA SER A 251 -11.89 -2.26 -28.16
C SER A 251 -12.81 -3.39 -27.69
N GLY A 252 -12.49 -4.63 -28.03
CA GLY A 252 -13.22 -5.83 -27.63
C GLY A 252 -12.51 -6.64 -26.53
N PRO A 253 -13.19 -7.70 -26.03
CA PRO A 253 -12.62 -8.56 -24.99
C PRO A 253 -11.43 -9.38 -25.50
N ALA A 254 -10.55 -9.76 -24.56
CA ALA A 254 -9.43 -10.66 -24.83
C ALA A 254 -9.92 -12.04 -25.29
N THR A 255 -9.20 -12.64 -26.26
CA THR A 255 -9.56 -13.93 -26.85
C THR A 255 -8.68 -15.10 -26.39
N ASN A 256 -7.57 -14.82 -25.70
CA ASN A 256 -6.60 -15.80 -25.20
C ASN A 256 -5.85 -15.25 -23.99
N ALA A 257 -5.03 -16.08 -23.34
CA ALA A 257 -4.29 -15.73 -22.12
C ALA A 257 -3.34 -14.54 -22.33
N LYS A 258 -2.60 -14.49 -23.43
CA LYS A 258 -1.69 -13.38 -23.73
C LYS A 258 -2.45 -12.06 -23.82
N GLU A 259 -3.55 -12.02 -24.57
CA GLU A 259 -4.40 -10.83 -24.67
C GLU A 259 -5.00 -10.46 -23.32
N ALA A 260 -5.50 -11.43 -22.53
CA ALA A 260 -6.08 -11.16 -21.24
C ALA A 260 -5.10 -10.47 -20.29
N ILE A 261 -3.86 -10.95 -20.22
CA ILE A 261 -2.77 -10.36 -19.44
C ILE A 261 -2.38 -8.98 -19.97
N GLN A 262 -2.25 -8.83 -21.30
CA GLN A 262 -1.87 -7.56 -21.93
C GLN A 262 -2.95 -6.49 -21.77
N TRP A 263 -4.24 -6.82 -21.95
CA TRP A 263 -5.37 -5.89 -21.76
C TRP A 263 -5.46 -5.41 -20.31
N LEU A 264 -5.36 -6.35 -19.37
CA LEU A 264 -5.32 -6.06 -17.94
C LEU A 264 -4.14 -5.12 -17.62
N TYR A 265 -2.95 -5.43 -18.16
CA TYR A 265 -1.77 -4.60 -17.94
C TYR A 265 -1.93 -3.20 -18.57
N PHE A 266 -2.57 -3.05 -19.71
CA PHE A 266 -2.85 -1.72 -20.27
C PHE A 266 -3.79 -0.90 -19.38
N GLY A 267 -4.77 -1.53 -18.73
CA GLY A 267 -5.59 -0.87 -17.70
C GLY A 267 -4.75 -0.34 -16.53
N TYR A 268 -3.85 -1.16 -16.01
CA TYR A 268 -2.90 -0.79 -14.97
C TYR A 268 -1.91 0.32 -15.43
N LEU A 269 -1.37 0.17 -16.64
CA LEU A 269 -0.45 1.16 -17.21
C LEU A 269 -1.11 2.53 -17.39
N ALA A 270 -2.39 2.56 -17.70
CA ALA A 270 -3.15 3.81 -17.82
C ALA A 270 -3.18 4.57 -16.47
N ALA A 271 -3.40 3.86 -15.36
CA ALA A 271 -3.31 4.42 -14.02
C ALA A 271 -1.90 4.96 -13.73
N VAL A 272 -0.87 4.16 -13.99
CA VAL A 272 0.55 4.53 -13.78
C VAL A 272 0.96 5.77 -14.57
N LYS A 273 0.44 5.96 -15.80
CA LYS A 273 0.75 7.12 -16.64
C LYS A 273 0.04 8.41 -16.21
N THR A 274 -1.07 8.30 -15.50
CA THR A 274 -1.92 9.45 -15.15
C THR A 274 -1.88 9.80 -13.69
N GLN A 275 -1.31 8.96 -12.82
CA GLN A 275 -1.26 9.16 -11.39
C GLN A 275 0.17 9.17 -10.87
N ASN A 276 0.44 10.09 -9.93
CA ASN A 276 1.70 10.14 -9.17
C ASN A 276 1.51 9.43 -7.82
N GLY A 277 1.05 8.18 -7.88
CA GLY A 277 0.48 7.48 -6.76
C GLY A 277 1.45 7.16 -5.64
N ALA A 278 0.95 7.27 -4.42
CA ALA A 278 1.55 6.65 -3.25
C ALA A 278 1.20 5.15 -3.18
N ALA A 279 0.24 4.65 -3.99
CA ALA A 279 -0.01 3.23 -4.15
C ALA A 279 -0.58 2.94 -5.55
N MET A 280 0.06 2.00 -6.24
CA MET A 280 -0.34 1.51 -7.55
C MET A 280 -0.69 0.04 -7.46
N SER A 281 -1.68 -0.28 -6.62
CA SER A 281 -2.11 -1.66 -6.36
C SER A 281 -2.71 -2.31 -7.59
N VAL A 282 -2.43 -3.61 -7.77
CA VAL A 282 -2.82 -4.41 -8.94
C VAL A 282 -4.14 -5.14 -8.69
N GLY A 283 -4.34 -5.61 -7.46
CA GLY A 283 -5.49 -6.40 -7.08
C GLY A 283 -5.29 -7.91 -7.26
N ARG A 284 -6.33 -8.69 -6.94
CA ARG A 284 -6.31 -10.14 -7.11
C ARG A 284 -6.62 -10.51 -8.55
N ILE A 285 -5.56 -10.69 -9.34
CA ILE A 285 -5.64 -10.99 -10.77
C ILE A 285 -5.31 -12.45 -11.10
N SER A 286 -4.69 -13.19 -10.18
CA SER A 286 -4.18 -14.55 -10.42
C SER A 286 -5.29 -15.52 -10.83
N THR A 287 -6.37 -15.60 -10.05
CA THR A 287 -7.52 -16.48 -10.31
C THR A 287 -8.21 -16.14 -11.63
N PHE A 288 -8.31 -14.84 -11.96
CA PHE A 288 -8.87 -14.38 -13.23
C PHE A 288 -8.00 -14.80 -14.44
N ILE A 289 -6.70 -14.56 -14.36
CA ILE A 289 -5.75 -14.93 -15.43
C ILE A 289 -5.73 -16.46 -15.63
N ASP A 290 -5.79 -17.22 -14.54
CA ASP A 290 -5.75 -18.68 -14.58
C ASP A 290 -6.86 -19.28 -15.44
N ILE A 291 -8.04 -18.66 -15.47
CA ILE A 291 -9.18 -19.11 -16.31
C ILE A 291 -8.78 -19.12 -17.79
N TYR A 292 -8.13 -18.07 -18.27
CA TYR A 292 -7.66 -17.99 -19.65
C TYR A 292 -6.45 -18.90 -19.91
N VAL A 293 -5.52 -18.95 -18.96
CA VAL A 293 -4.34 -19.81 -19.07
C VAL A 293 -4.73 -21.28 -19.14
N ASN A 294 -5.62 -21.75 -18.26
CA ASN A 294 -6.07 -23.14 -18.26
C ASN A 294 -6.77 -23.50 -19.56
N ARG A 295 -7.65 -22.65 -20.07
CA ARG A 295 -8.31 -22.89 -21.37
C ARG A 295 -7.28 -23.05 -22.49
N ASP A 296 -6.32 -22.15 -22.56
CA ASP A 296 -5.32 -22.18 -23.65
C ASP A 296 -4.34 -23.37 -23.50
N LEU A 297 -4.04 -23.80 -22.28
CA LEU A 297 -3.30 -25.04 -22.01
C LEU A 297 -4.09 -26.29 -22.43
N GLU A 298 -5.37 -26.37 -22.12
CA GLU A 298 -6.26 -27.46 -22.50
C GLU A 298 -6.48 -27.55 -24.01
N GLU A 299 -6.57 -26.40 -24.70
CA GLU A 299 -6.64 -26.31 -26.15
C GLU A 299 -5.29 -26.59 -26.85
N GLY A 300 -4.19 -26.66 -26.09
CA GLY A 300 -2.83 -26.88 -26.61
C GLY A 300 -2.27 -25.68 -27.39
N THR A 301 -2.85 -24.48 -27.20
CA THR A 301 -2.39 -23.22 -27.81
C THR A 301 -1.33 -22.53 -26.96
N LEU A 302 -1.17 -22.96 -25.69
CA LEU A 302 -0.19 -22.48 -24.74
C LEU A 302 0.53 -23.66 -24.09
N THR A 303 1.80 -23.49 -23.71
CA THR A 303 2.56 -24.45 -22.88
C THR A 303 2.78 -23.91 -21.49
N GLU A 304 3.11 -24.76 -20.49
CA GLU A 304 3.42 -24.31 -19.12
C GLU A 304 4.61 -23.33 -19.11
N SER A 305 5.63 -23.53 -19.95
CA SER A 305 6.76 -22.60 -20.07
C SER A 305 6.32 -21.22 -20.62
N GLN A 306 5.44 -21.20 -21.61
CA GLN A 306 4.90 -19.93 -22.14
C GLN A 306 3.95 -19.25 -21.15
N ALA A 307 3.17 -20.03 -20.39
CA ALA A 307 2.32 -19.49 -19.33
C ALA A 307 3.16 -18.79 -18.24
N GLN A 308 4.26 -19.43 -17.82
CA GLN A 308 5.18 -18.82 -16.86
C GLN A 308 5.86 -17.56 -17.43
N GLU A 309 6.30 -17.59 -18.70
CA GLU A 309 6.91 -16.44 -19.38
C GLU A 309 5.98 -15.22 -19.39
N LEU A 310 4.68 -15.39 -19.67
CA LEU A 310 3.70 -14.30 -19.64
C LEU A 310 3.63 -13.65 -18.23
N ILE A 311 3.64 -14.46 -17.17
CA ILE A 311 3.61 -13.98 -15.78
C ILE A 311 4.93 -13.31 -15.40
N ASP A 312 6.07 -13.89 -15.77
CA ASP A 312 7.40 -13.31 -15.54
C ASP A 312 7.53 -11.92 -16.21
N HIS A 313 7.13 -11.82 -17.49
CA HIS A 313 7.21 -10.57 -18.24
C HIS A 313 6.27 -9.50 -17.68
N MET A 314 5.04 -9.84 -17.29
CA MET A 314 4.15 -8.90 -16.61
C MET A 314 4.76 -8.44 -15.27
N THR A 315 5.33 -9.36 -14.50
CA THR A 315 6.00 -9.05 -13.23
C THR A 315 7.20 -8.10 -13.43
N MET A 316 7.98 -8.27 -14.51
CA MET A 316 9.04 -7.31 -14.86
C MET A 316 8.49 -5.90 -15.05
N LYS A 317 7.31 -5.76 -15.68
CA LYS A 317 6.67 -4.45 -15.87
C LYS A 317 6.32 -3.80 -14.52
N PHE A 318 5.78 -4.54 -13.57
CA PHE A 318 5.53 -4.01 -12.21
C PHE A 318 6.83 -3.58 -11.52
N ARG A 319 7.93 -4.32 -11.69
CA ARG A 319 9.25 -3.98 -11.12
C ARG A 319 9.88 -2.72 -11.71
N MET A 320 9.39 -2.24 -12.87
CA MET A 320 9.88 -1.02 -13.53
C MET A 320 9.09 0.24 -13.22
N VAL A 321 7.91 0.14 -12.61
CA VAL A 321 7.12 1.33 -12.25
C VAL A 321 7.88 2.13 -11.21
N LYS A 322 8.15 3.39 -11.53
CA LYS A 322 8.93 4.30 -10.69
C LYS A 322 8.43 5.73 -10.86
N PHE A 323 8.49 6.52 -9.78
CA PHE A 323 8.16 7.95 -9.81
C PHE A 323 9.35 8.80 -9.36
N ALA A 324 9.45 10.02 -9.86
CA ALA A 324 10.39 11.00 -9.31
C ALA A 324 9.89 11.45 -7.94
N ARG A 325 10.76 11.41 -6.92
CA ARG A 325 10.42 11.77 -5.55
C ARG A 325 11.40 12.79 -4.98
N ILE A 326 10.90 13.71 -4.19
CA ILE A 326 11.73 14.64 -3.43
C ILE A 326 12.39 13.95 -2.23
N PRO A 327 13.53 14.45 -1.73
CA PRO A 327 14.25 13.83 -0.61
C PRO A 327 13.39 13.62 0.64
N SER A 328 12.51 14.57 0.99
CA SER A 328 11.61 14.43 2.14
C SER A 328 10.60 13.29 1.99
N TYR A 329 10.14 13.01 0.76
CA TYR A 329 9.29 11.84 0.49
C TYR A 329 10.07 10.55 0.71
N ASN A 330 11.33 10.48 0.24
CA ASN A 330 12.17 9.30 0.42
C ASN A 330 12.54 9.05 1.90
N GLN A 331 12.55 10.08 2.74
CA GLN A 331 12.68 9.91 4.19
C GLN A 331 11.43 9.28 4.82
N LEU A 332 10.23 9.62 4.31
CA LEU A 332 8.97 9.04 4.77
C LEU A 332 8.77 7.61 4.28
N PHE A 333 9.09 7.35 3.01
CA PHE A 333 8.74 6.11 2.30
C PHE A 333 9.97 5.55 1.58
N SER A 334 10.89 5.01 2.34
CA SER A 334 12.19 4.56 1.85
C SER A 334 12.11 3.43 0.85
N GLY A 335 13.12 3.35 -0.01
CA GLY A 335 13.24 2.32 -1.04
C GLY A 335 12.43 2.61 -2.31
N ASP A 336 11.89 3.84 -2.45
CA ASP A 336 11.09 4.29 -3.62
C ASP A 336 9.92 3.33 -3.95
N PRO A 337 9.07 2.97 -2.94
CA PRO A 337 8.00 2.02 -3.16
C PRO A 337 6.90 2.61 -4.03
N VAL A 338 6.27 1.75 -4.83
CA VAL A 338 5.04 2.08 -5.56
C VAL A 338 3.84 1.28 -5.05
N TRP A 339 4.08 0.30 -4.18
CA TRP A 339 3.06 -0.59 -3.63
C TRP A 339 2.17 -1.20 -4.71
N ALA A 340 2.80 -1.86 -5.69
CA ALA A 340 2.09 -2.66 -6.69
C ALA A 340 1.61 -3.96 -6.03
N THR A 341 0.66 -3.82 -5.09
CA THR A 341 0.16 -4.95 -4.29
C THR A 341 -0.68 -5.86 -5.17
N LEU A 342 -0.35 -7.15 -5.13
CA LEU A 342 -0.96 -8.21 -5.90
C LEU A 342 -1.27 -9.38 -4.98
N GLU A 343 -2.55 -9.72 -4.87
CA GLU A 343 -3.03 -10.76 -3.99
C GLU A 343 -3.13 -12.10 -4.72
N VAL A 344 -2.86 -13.18 -3.97
CA VAL A 344 -3.00 -14.58 -4.40
C VAL A 344 -3.81 -15.37 -3.37
N ALA A 345 -4.43 -16.46 -3.80
CA ALA A 345 -5.21 -17.38 -2.98
C ALA A 345 -6.51 -16.77 -2.38
N GLY A 346 -6.80 -17.05 -1.11
CA GLY A 346 -8.05 -16.70 -0.45
C GLY A 346 -9.15 -17.76 -0.61
N LEU A 347 -10.32 -17.47 -0.06
CA LEU A 347 -11.49 -18.35 -0.10
C LEU A 347 -12.69 -17.63 -0.74
N GLY A 348 -13.54 -18.38 -1.43
CA GLY A 348 -14.86 -17.93 -1.89
C GLY A 348 -15.88 -17.87 -0.75
N GLN A 349 -16.98 -17.15 -0.96
CA GLN A 349 -18.13 -17.11 -0.02
C GLN A 349 -18.77 -18.47 0.17
N ASP A 350 -18.63 -19.36 -0.80
CA ASP A 350 -19.11 -20.76 -0.76
C ASP A 350 -18.14 -21.71 0.00
N GLY A 351 -17.04 -21.19 0.50
CA GLY A 351 -16.03 -21.91 1.27
C GLY A 351 -15.00 -22.66 0.43
N ARG A 352 -15.10 -22.64 -0.91
CA ARG A 352 -14.04 -23.18 -1.77
C ARG A 352 -12.79 -22.32 -1.65
N HIS A 353 -11.60 -22.90 -1.61
CA HIS A 353 -10.38 -22.12 -1.77
C HIS A 353 -10.25 -21.61 -3.22
N MET A 354 -9.61 -20.45 -3.37
CA MET A 354 -9.40 -19.82 -4.68
C MET A 354 -7.98 -19.99 -5.18
N VAL A 355 -7.23 -20.93 -4.60
CA VAL A 355 -5.88 -21.29 -5.07
C VAL A 355 -5.97 -21.91 -6.44
N THR A 356 -5.19 -21.38 -7.38
CA THR A 356 -5.04 -21.83 -8.77
C THR A 356 -3.57 -22.06 -9.09
N LYS A 357 -3.25 -22.67 -10.24
CA LYS A 357 -1.87 -22.79 -10.71
C LYS A 357 -1.18 -21.44 -10.89
N THR A 358 -1.93 -20.40 -11.25
CA THR A 358 -1.36 -19.07 -11.48
C THR A 358 -0.97 -18.37 -10.18
N ASP A 359 -1.55 -18.73 -9.03
CA ASP A 359 -1.04 -18.27 -7.73
C ASP A 359 0.40 -18.78 -7.48
N PHE A 360 0.66 -20.05 -7.76
CA PHE A 360 2.01 -20.60 -7.71
C PHE A 360 2.95 -19.92 -8.71
N ARG A 361 2.49 -19.62 -9.96
CA ARG A 361 3.32 -18.95 -10.98
C ARG A 361 3.75 -17.54 -10.53
N PHE A 362 2.87 -16.79 -9.85
CA PHE A 362 3.25 -15.49 -9.30
C PHE A 362 4.30 -15.59 -8.21
N LEU A 363 4.16 -16.54 -7.27
CA LEU A 363 5.17 -16.78 -6.25
C LEU A 363 6.49 -17.25 -6.88
N HIS A 364 6.44 -18.06 -7.92
CA HIS A 364 7.59 -18.58 -8.65
C HIS A 364 8.42 -17.51 -9.37
N THR A 365 7.83 -16.35 -9.65
CA THR A 365 8.59 -15.20 -10.20
C THR A 365 9.73 -14.75 -9.27
N LEU A 366 9.61 -15.02 -7.96
CA LEU A 366 10.66 -14.74 -6.98
C LEU A 366 11.82 -15.76 -7.03
N GLU A 367 11.58 -16.95 -7.58
CA GLU A 367 12.64 -17.92 -7.87
C GLU A 367 13.25 -17.64 -9.26
N ASN A 368 12.44 -17.42 -10.30
CA ASN A 368 12.91 -17.17 -11.67
C ASN A 368 13.71 -15.86 -11.81
N MET A 369 13.33 -14.81 -11.09
CA MET A 369 13.94 -13.47 -11.19
C MET A 369 14.53 -12.96 -9.88
N GLY A 370 14.53 -13.78 -8.83
CA GLY A 370 15.05 -13.44 -7.51
C GLY A 370 14.15 -12.52 -6.68
N PRO A 371 14.50 -12.34 -5.40
CA PRO A 371 13.77 -11.48 -4.45
C PRO A 371 13.54 -10.09 -4.98
N SER A 372 12.36 -9.53 -4.68
CA SER A 372 12.00 -8.16 -5.09
C SER A 372 10.95 -7.57 -4.15
N PRO A 373 11.00 -6.28 -3.87
CA PRO A 373 9.94 -5.59 -3.13
C PRO A 373 8.64 -5.43 -3.95
N GLU A 374 8.74 -5.46 -5.30
CA GLU A 374 7.60 -5.27 -6.20
C GLU A 374 7.49 -6.45 -7.19
N PRO A 375 6.27 -6.88 -7.53
CA PRO A 375 5.02 -6.50 -6.87
C PRO A 375 5.02 -6.89 -5.39
N ASN A 376 4.26 -6.14 -4.56
CA ASN A 376 4.08 -6.49 -3.15
C ASN A 376 3.13 -7.70 -3.05
N LEU A 377 3.68 -8.89 -3.19
CA LEU A 377 2.91 -10.14 -3.20
C LEU A 377 2.29 -10.41 -1.83
N THR A 378 0.98 -10.59 -1.81
CA THR A 378 0.18 -10.78 -0.60
C THR A 378 -0.60 -12.09 -0.70
N VAL A 379 -0.39 -12.99 0.24
CA VAL A 379 -1.19 -14.21 0.37
C VAL A 379 -2.42 -13.90 1.22
N LEU A 380 -3.60 -14.03 0.63
CA LEU A 380 -4.87 -14.01 1.37
C LEU A 380 -5.00 -15.35 2.09
N TYR A 381 -4.58 -15.38 3.34
CA TYR A 381 -4.31 -16.60 4.10
C TYR A 381 -5.53 -17.09 4.89
N SER A 382 -5.70 -18.39 4.91
CA SER A 382 -6.58 -19.13 5.81
C SER A 382 -5.92 -20.48 6.12
N SER A 383 -6.09 -20.99 7.33
CA SER A 383 -5.65 -22.36 7.67
C SER A 383 -6.30 -23.43 6.79
N ARG A 384 -7.42 -23.09 6.12
CA ARG A 384 -8.17 -23.96 5.18
C ARG A 384 -7.62 -23.99 3.75
N LEU A 385 -6.59 -23.25 3.44
CA LEU A 385 -5.93 -23.32 2.13
C LEU A 385 -5.25 -24.69 1.94
N PRO A 386 -5.06 -25.16 0.68
CA PRO A 386 -4.35 -26.40 0.40
C PRO A 386 -2.97 -26.41 1.05
N GLU A 387 -2.65 -27.51 1.71
CA GLU A 387 -1.39 -27.67 2.46
C GLU A 387 -0.15 -27.47 1.58
N ASN A 388 -0.18 -27.97 0.32
CA ASN A 388 0.90 -27.79 -0.64
C ASN A 388 1.15 -26.30 -0.94
N PHE A 389 0.08 -25.52 -1.12
CA PHE A 389 0.19 -24.08 -1.36
C PHE A 389 0.75 -23.36 -0.13
N LYS A 390 0.25 -23.65 1.09
CA LYS A 390 0.77 -23.05 2.32
C LYS A 390 2.27 -23.30 2.47
N LYS A 391 2.72 -24.54 2.24
CA LYS A 391 4.14 -24.92 2.32
C LYS A 391 4.98 -24.22 1.27
N TYR A 392 4.50 -24.11 0.04
CA TYR A 392 5.21 -23.40 -1.02
C TYR A 392 5.34 -21.90 -0.70
N ALA A 393 4.25 -21.26 -0.28
CA ALA A 393 4.29 -19.85 0.15
C ALA A 393 5.25 -19.63 1.33
N ALA A 394 5.23 -20.53 2.32
CA ALA A 394 6.16 -20.47 3.45
C ALA A 394 7.63 -20.65 3.01
N LYS A 395 7.91 -21.57 2.05
CA LYS A 395 9.25 -21.72 1.45
C LYS A 395 9.71 -20.42 0.83
N ILE A 396 8.88 -19.81 -0.04
CA ILE A 396 9.20 -18.52 -0.69
C ILE A 396 9.43 -17.41 0.35
N SER A 397 8.66 -17.38 1.42
CA SER A 397 8.83 -16.41 2.51
C SER A 397 10.18 -16.58 3.23
N VAL A 398 10.54 -17.82 3.56
CA VAL A 398 11.82 -18.16 4.21
C VAL A 398 13.02 -17.78 3.33
N ASP A 399 12.92 -18.06 2.03
CA ASP A 399 14.02 -17.87 1.09
C ASP A 399 14.21 -16.40 0.68
N THR A 400 13.13 -15.61 0.61
CA THR A 400 13.14 -14.31 -0.06
C THR A 400 12.75 -13.12 0.81
N SER A 401 11.99 -13.32 1.88
CA SER A 401 11.35 -12.25 2.68
C SER A 401 10.56 -11.24 1.81
N SER A 402 10.00 -11.68 0.67
CA SER A 402 9.37 -10.82 -0.34
C SER A 402 7.85 -10.83 -0.33
N ILE A 403 7.22 -11.70 0.46
CA ILE A 403 5.75 -11.83 0.54
C ILE A 403 5.22 -11.49 1.93
N GLN A 404 3.94 -11.12 2.00
CA GLN A 404 3.20 -10.91 3.24
C GLN A 404 1.94 -11.76 3.27
N TYR A 405 1.34 -11.84 4.45
CA TYR A 405 0.14 -12.62 4.70
C TYR A 405 -0.95 -11.74 5.29
N GLU A 406 -2.18 -11.88 4.81
CA GLU A 406 -3.37 -11.23 5.35
C GLU A 406 -4.48 -12.26 5.59
N ASN A 407 -5.18 -12.14 6.70
CA ASN A 407 -6.18 -13.09 7.15
C ASN A 407 -7.49 -12.96 6.37
N ASP A 408 -7.69 -13.83 5.40
CA ASP A 408 -8.91 -13.87 4.61
C ASP A 408 -10.17 -14.15 5.46
N ASP A 409 -10.02 -14.90 6.56
CA ASP A 409 -11.16 -15.28 7.41
C ASP A 409 -11.74 -14.10 8.23
N VAL A 410 -10.94 -13.07 8.54
CA VAL A 410 -11.44 -11.84 9.18
C VAL A 410 -11.84 -10.77 8.16
N MET A 411 -11.27 -10.82 6.95
CA MET A 411 -11.49 -9.81 5.91
C MET A 411 -12.71 -10.14 5.03
N ARG A 412 -12.82 -11.37 4.56
CA ARG A 412 -13.90 -11.83 3.67
C ARG A 412 -15.31 -11.61 4.22
N PRO A 413 -15.62 -11.78 5.53
CA PRO A 413 -16.95 -11.46 6.05
C PRO A 413 -17.37 -10.00 5.89
N ILE A 414 -16.40 -9.08 5.79
CA ILE A 414 -16.63 -7.63 5.69
C ILE A 414 -16.62 -7.18 4.21
N TRP A 415 -15.63 -7.66 3.44
CA TRP A 415 -15.35 -7.16 2.08
C TRP A 415 -15.87 -8.08 0.97
N GLY A 416 -16.47 -9.23 1.31
CA GLY A 416 -16.81 -10.26 0.32
C GLY A 416 -15.58 -11.07 -0.10
N ASP A 417 -15.71 -11.89 -1.14
CA ASP A 417 -14.64 -12.75 -1.65
C ASP A 417 -13.91 -12.16 -2.88
N ASP A 418 -14.29 -10.97 -3.31
CA ASP A 418 -13.62 -10.25 -4.41
C ASP A 418 -13.17 -8.87 -3.93
N TYR A 419 -12.14 -8.86 -3.11
CA TYR A 419 -11.51 -7.64 -2.59
C TYR A 419 -10.03 -7.60 -2.98
N SER A 420 -9.49 -6.39 -2.93
CA SER A 420 -8.08 -6.09 -3.20
C SER A 420 -7.48 -5.32 -2.02
N ILE A 421 -6.16 -5.38 -1.90
CA ILE A 421 -5.41 -4.64 -0.89
C ILE A 421 -4.91 -3.32 -1.50
N CYS A 422 -5.40 -2.22 -0.95
CA CYS A 422 -4.93 -0.89 -1.30
C CYS A 422 -3.62 -0.58 -0.59
N CYS A 423 -2.53 -0.42 -1.29
CA CYS A 423 -1.22 -0.08 -0.73
C CYS A 423 -0.61 -1.25 0.06
N CYS A 424 -0.66 -1.19 1.39
CA CYS A 424 0.04 -2.12 2.28
C CYS A 424 -0.87 -3.23 2.81
N VAL A 425 -1.98 -2.83 3.48
CA VAL A 425 -2.81 -3.73 4.30
C VAL A 425 -4.30 -3.35 4.32
N SER A 426 -4.73 -2.39 3.52
CA SER A 426 -6.11 -1.88 3.54
C SER A 426 -6.95 -2.58 2.48
N ALA A 427 -8.06 -3.19 2.87
CA ALA A 427 -8.96 -3.84 1.92
C ALA A 427 -9.98 -2.89 1.29
N THR A 428 -10.40 -3.23 0.07
CA THR A 428 -11.51 -2.61 -0.65
C THR A 428 -12.17 -3.63 -1.59
N GLN A 429 -13.49 -3.58 -1.77
CA GLN A 429 -14.17 -4.43 -2.75
C GLN A 429 -13.75 -4.02 -4.17
N THR A 430 -13.19 -4.95 -4.92
CA THR A 430 -12.63 -4.69 -6.25
C THR A 430 -13.71 -4.19 -7.21
N GLY A 431 -13.47 -3.04 -7.81
CA GLY A 431 -14.38 -2.42 -8.77
C GLY A 431 -15.65 -1.78 -8.18
N LYS A 432 -15.86 -1.83 -6.86
CA LYS A 432 -17.06 -1.29 -6.18
C LYS A 432 -16.76 -0.19 -5.19
N GLU A 433 -15.56 -0.15 -4.70
CA GLU A 433 -15.14 0.78 -3.65
C GLU A 433 -13.87 1.52 -4.04
N MET A 434 -13.70 2.69 -3.44
CA MET A 434 -12.45 3.43 -3.46
C MET A 434 -12.12 3.93 -2.07
N GLN A 435 -10.85 4.17 -1.80
CA GLN A 435 -10.39 4.64 -0.51
C GLN A 435 -9.78 6.03 -0.63
N PHE A 436 -10.27 6.97 0.16
CA PHE A 436 -9.59 8.23 0.38
C PHE A 436 -8.37 8.02 1.26
N PHE A 437 -7.18 8.21 0.68
CA PHE A 437 -5.92 8.01 1.40
C PHE A 437 -5.80 8.96 2.59
N GLY A 438 -5.53 8.38 3.75
CA GLY A 438 -5.28 9.11 4.98
C GLY A 438 -3.79 9.30 5.25
N ALA A 439 -3.56 9.98 6.34
CA ALA A 439 -2.25 10.21 6.94
C ALA A 439 -2.15 9.41 8.25
N ARG A 440 -1.39 9.91 9.21
CA ARG A 440 -1.29 9.35 10.55
C ARG A 440 -1.48 10.43 11.60
N ALA A 441 -2.26 10.12 12.63
CA ALA A 441 -2.30 10.88 13.87
C ALA A 441 -1.23 10.33 14.81
N ASN A 442 -0.33 11.19 15.29
CA ASN A 442 0.74 10.81 16.22
C ASN A 442 0.19 10.82 17.64
N LEU A 443 -0.30 9.65 18.09
CA LEU A 443 -0.92 9.52 19.42
C LEU A 443 0.10 9.60 20.57
N ALA A 444 1.37 9.28 20.33
CA ALA A 444 2.44 9.45 21.31
C ALA A 444 2.72 10.93 21.57
N LYS A 445 2.75 11.74 20.51
CA LYS A 445 2.88 13.21 20.63
C LYS A 445 1.64 13.81 21.28
N CYS A 446 0.46 13.30 20.96
CA CYS A 446 -0.79 13.70 21.59
C CYS A 446 -0.77 13.45 23.11
N LEU A 447 -0.17 12.34 23.58
CA LEU A 447 0.03 12.08 25.00
C LEU A 447 0.94 13.14 25.67
N LEU A 448 2.03 13.52 25.00
CA LEU A 448 2.90 14.59 25.50
C LEU A 448 2.19 15.94 25.52
N TYR A 449 1.34 16.24 24.54
CA TYR A 449 0.50 17.45 24.54
C TYR A 449 -0.49 17.44 25.73
N ALA A 450 -1.05 16.30 26.07
CA ALA A 450 -1.92 16.15 27.24
C ALA A 450 -1.16 16.46 28.55
N ILE A 451 0.12 16.08 28.63
CA ILE A 451 0.99 16.34 29.80
C ILE A 451 1.42 17.81 29.80
N ASN A 452 1.77 18.38 28.65
CA ASN A 452 2.35 19.72 28.49
C ASN A 452 1.33 20.82 28.14
N GLY A 453 0.01 20.56 28.28
CA GLY A 453 -1.02 21.57 28.06
C GLY A 453 -1.16 22.04 26.59
N GLY A 454 -0.97 21.14 25.60
CA GLY A 454 -1.11 21.44 24.19
C GLY A 454 0.14 22.03 23.53
N THR A 455 1.26 22.08 24.25
CA THR A 455 2.52 22.68 23.81
C THR A 455 3.43 21.61 23.21
N ASP A 456 4.08 21.96 22.10
CA ASP A 456 5.03 21.10 21.39
C ASP A 456 6.43 21.14 22.02
N GLU A 457 7.06 19.99 22.20
CA GLU A 457 8.34 19.90 22.91
C GLU A 457 9.55 20.23 22.04
N PRO A 458 9.67 19.81 20.73
CA PRO A 458 10.84 20.10 19.93
C PRO A 458 10.79 21.42 19.18
N TYR A 459 9.61 21.99 18.94
CA TYR A 459 9.46 23.18 18.11
C TYR A 459 9.28 24.45 18.95
N MET A 460 10.01 25.49 18.53
CA MET A 460 10.01 26.79 19.19
C MET A 460 9.44 27.87 18.28
N THR A 461 8.81 28.84 18.89
CA THR A 461 8.44 30.11 18.22
C THR A 461 9.69 30.91 17.86
N LYS A 462 9.54 31.95 17.03
CA LYS A 462 10.64 32.88 16.69
C LYS A 462 11.28 33.53 17.92
N ASP A 463 10.53 33.66 19.02
CA ASP A 463 10.96 34.25 20.27
C ASP A 463 11.58 33.23 21.26
N GLY A 464 11.80 31.99 20.80
CA GLY A 464 12.44 30.92 21.58
C GLY A 464 11.53 30.28 22.66
N LYS A 465 10.21 30.45 22.56
CA LYS A 465 9.25 29.83 23.45
C LYS A 465 8.71 28.54 22.81
N PRO A 466 8.37 27.50 23.61
CA PRO A 466 7.68 26.33 23.09
C PRO A 466 6.42 26.68 22.31
N MET A 467 6.17 26.00 21.18
CA MET A 467 5.05 26.33 20.30
C MET A 467 3.74 25.72 20.83
N GLN A 468 2.75 26.57 21.10
CA GLN A 468 1.39 26.11 21.38
C GLN A 468 0.75 25.64 20.07
N VAL A 469 0.35 24.37 19.99
CA VAL A 469 -0.23 23.73 18.81
C VAL A 469 -1.62 23.18 19.08
N GLY A 470 -1.78 22.43 20.18
CA GLY A 470 -3.07 21.97 20.66
C GLY A 470 -3.83 23.02 21.46
N PRO A 471 -5.06 22.69 21.92
CA PRO A 471 -5.79 23.54 22.84
C PRO A 471 -4.97 23.82 24.09
N GLU A 472 -5.03 25.06 24.57
CA GLU A 472 -4.36 25.44 25.82
C GLU A 472 -5.09 24.86 27.04
N TYR A 473 -4.49 23.87 27.65
CA TYR A 473 -4.91 23.31 28.93
C TYR A 473 -3.87 23.62 30.00
N ALA A 474 -4.30 23.60 31.29
CA ALA A 474 -3.32 23.61 32.37
C ALA A 474 -2.43 22.36 32.26
N PRO A 475 -1.10 22.48 32.14
CA PRO A 475 -0.20 21.34 32.10
C PRO A 475 -0.27 20.54 33.40
N ILE A 476 0.14 19.27 33.34
CA ILE A 476 0.35 18.47 34.56
C ILE A 476 1.64 18.97 35.20
N THR A 477 1.57 19.45 36.44
CA THR A 477 2.73 20.03 37.16
C THR A 477 3.22 19.14 38.30
N SER A 478 2.52 18.06 38.61
CA SER A 478 2.93 17.08 39.62
C SER A 478 4.30 16.47 39.30
N GLU A 479 5.02 16.08 40.36
CA GLU A 479 6.33 15.40 40.24
C GLU A 479 6.17 13.99 39.64
N TYR A 480 5.10 13.32 40.03
CA TYR A 480 4.73 11.98 39.50
C TYR A 480 3.40 12.08 38.75
N LEU A 481 3.29 11.32 37.65
CA LEU A 481 2.06 11.26 36.87
C LEU A 481 0.97 10.44 37.59
N ASP A 482 -0.22 11.02 37.70
CA ASP A 482 -1.44 10.28 38.11
C ASP A 482 -2.16 9.73 36.89
N TYR A 483 -2.48 8.44 36.93
CA TYR A 483 -3.08 7.76 35.77
C TYR A 483 -4.44 8.37 35.39
N ASN A 484 -5.29 8.70 36.37
CA ASN A 484 -6.64 9.24 36.08
C ASN A 484 -6.55 10.66 35.51
N GLU A 485 -5.65 11.50 36.03
CA GLU A 485 -5.40 12.84 35.48
C GLU A 485 -4.89 12.79 34.05
N VAL A 486 -3.89 11.93 33.78
CA VAL A 486 -3.34 11.73 32.44
C VAL A 486 -4.43 11.25 31.48
N MET A 487 -5.19 10.23 31.85
CA MET A 487 -6.25 9.68 31.01
C MET A 487 -7.34 10.70 30.68
N HIS A 488 -7.74 11.53 31.65
CA HIS A 488 -8.72 12.59 31.41
C HIS A 488 -8.22 13.63 30.42
N LYS A 489 -6.99 14.13 30.59
CA LYS A 489 -6.38 15.13 29.69
C LYS A 489 -6.08 14.54 28.30
N TYR A 490 -5.64 13.29 28.25
CA TYR A 490 -5.38 12.58 27.01
C TYR A 490 -6.66 12.35 26.20
N ASP A 491 -7.76 12.01 26.87
CA ASP A 491 -9.06 11.85 26.21
C ASP A 491 -9.51 13.16 25.53
N LEU A 492 -9.40 14.30 26.20
CA LEU A 492 -9.72 15.61 25.65
C LEU A 492 -8.80 15.99 24.48
N MET A 493 -7.49 15.71 24.61
CA MET A 493 -6.52 16.02 23.57
C MET A 493 -6.74 15.16 22.31
N MET A 494 -7.13 13.89 22.49
CA MET A 494 -7.50 13.02 21.36
C MET A 494 -8.76 13.47 20.64
N ASP A 495 -9.75 14.08 21.33
CA ASP A 495 -10.93 14.66 20.68
C ASP A 495 -10.55 15.81 19.75
N TRP A 496 -9.68 16.74 20.24
CA TRP A 496 -9.14 17.80 19.38
C TRP A 496 -8.38 17.24 18.19
N LEU A 497 -7.46 16.30 18.43
CA LEU A 497 -6.63 15.72 17.38
C LEU A 497 -7.48 15.05 16.32
N ALA A 498 -8.50 14.27 16.70
CA ALA A 498 -9.41 13.62 15.74
C ALA A 498 -10.12 14.67 14.85
N GLY A 499 -10.56 15.79 15.44
CA GLY A 499 -11.24 16.87 14.71
C GLY A 499 -10.35 17.55 13.69
N ILE A 500 -9.17 18.01 14.10
CA ILE A 500 -8.23 18.67 13.17
C ILE A 500 -7.73 17.72 12.09
N TYR A 501 -7.49 16.45 12.44
CA TYR A 501 -7.06 15.40 11.52
C TYR A 501 -8.09 15.15 10.41
N VAL A 502 -9.36 14.93 10.78
CA VAL A 502 -10.43 14.73 9.79
C VAL A 502 -10.61 15.96 8.91
N ASN A 503 -10.56 17.16 9.48
CA ASN A 503 -10.71 18.41 8.72
C ASN A 503 -9.57 18.63 7.72
N ILE A 504 -8.32 18.33 8.10
CA ILE A 504 -7.17 18.35 7.18
C ILE A 504 -7.40 17.39 6.02
N LEU A 505 -7.79 16.14 6.30
CA LEU A 505 -8.01 15.15 5.26
C LEU A 505 -9.20 15.50 4.36
N ASN A 506 -10.31 16.03 4.89
CA ASN A 506 -11.43 16.52 4.09
C ASN A 506 -10.99 17.54 3.05
N LEU A 507 -10.19 18.51 3.50
CA LEU A 507 -9.65 19.54 2.63
C LEU A 507 -8.76 18.97 1.53
N ILE A 508 -7.84 18.07 1.90
CA ILE A 508 -6.94 17.40 0.95
C ILE A 508 -7.72 16.61 -0.10
N GLN A 509 -8.68 15.80 0.32
CA GLN A 509 -9.46 14.94 -0.60
C GLN A 509 -10.36 15.77 -1.53
N TYR A 510 -10.97 16.84 -1.02
CA TYR A 510 -11.72 17.78 -1.85
C TYR A 510 -10.84 18.40 -2.94
N MET A 511 -9.65 18.90 -2.57
CA MET A 511 -8.73 19.53 -3.51
C MET A 511 -8.14 18.53 -4.51
N HIS A 512 -7.95 17.28 -4.09
CA HIS A 512 -7.50 16.24 -4.98
C HIS A 512 -8.55 15.93 -6.06
N ASP A 513 -9.79 15.67 -5.67
CA ASP A 513 -10.89 15.43 -6.63
C ASP A 513 -11.07 16.60 -7.60
N LYS A 514 -10.83 17.82 -7.15
CA LYS A 514 -11.02 19.02 -7.97
C LYS A 514 -9.89 19.28 -8.97
N TYR A 515 -8.64 19.03 -8.59
CA TYR A 515 -7.47 19.43 -9.36
C TYR A 515 -6.62 18.28 -9.89
N TYR A 516 -6.86 17.06 -9.41
CA TYR A 516 -6.10 15.87 -9.82
C TYR A 516 -6.97 14.60 -9.71
N TYR A 517 -8.11 14.60 -10.41
CA TYR A 517 -9.04 13.48 -10.42
C TYR A 517 -8.44 12.25 -11.12
N GLU A 518 -8.60 11.09 -10.52
CA GLU A 518 -8.00 9.81 -10.96
C GLU A 518 -8.90 9.08 -11.97
N ALA A 519 -9.20 9.74 -13.11
CA ALA A 519 -10.21 9.30 -14.07
C ALA A 519 -9.94 7.91 -14.67
N ALA A 520 -8.68 7.53 -14.91
CA ALA A 520 -8.33 6.25 -15.52
C ALA A 520 -8.67 5.05 -14.60
N GLU A 521 -8.40 5.16 -13.32
CA GLU A 521 -8.75 4.13 -12.35
C GLU A 521 -10.25 4.12 -12.06
N MET A 522 -10.84 5.31 -11.83
CA MET A 522 -12.27 5.44 -11.56
C MET A 522 -13.14 4.99 -12.72
N ALA A 523 -12.64 5.01 -13.97
CA ALA A 523 -13.33 4.43 -15.13
C ALA A 523 -13.51 2.91 -15.02
N LEU A 524 -12.69 2.24 -14.22
CA LEU A 524 -12.72 0.79 -14.00
C LEU A 524 -13.38 0.42 -12.65
N ILE A 525 -14.10 1.36 -12.04
CA ILE A 525 -14.90 1.19 -10.84
C ILE A 525 -16.36 1.51 -11.15
N ASP A 526 -17.30 0.93 -10.41
CA ASP A 526 -18.72 1.23 -10.54
C ASP A 526 -18.98 2.71 -10.26
N THR A 527 -19.95 3.29 -10.97
CA THR A 527 -20.30 4.71 -10.79
C THR A 527 -20.93 4.98 -9.43
N ASP A 528 -21.72 4.04 -8.92
CA ASP A 528 -22.20 4.05 -7.53
C ASP A 528 -21.13 3.45 -6.62
N VAL A 529 -20.10 4.25 -6.34
CA VAL A 529 -18.93 3.82 -5.59
C VAL A 529 -19.10 4.09 -4.10
N ARG A 530 -18.90 3.05 -3.26
CA ARG A 530 -18.74 3.22 -1.82
C ARG A 530 -17.33 3.78 -1.54
N ARG A 531 -17.28 4.77 -0.64
CA ARG A 531 -16.03 5.44 -0.28
C ARG A 531 -15.67 5.17 1.16
N THR A 532 -14.46 4.71 1.41
CA THR A 532 -13.86 4.67 2.75
C THR A 532 -12.94 5.88 2.95
N PHE A 533 -12.80 6.29 4.20
CA PHE A 533 -11.97 7.43 4.61
C PHE A 533 -10.89 6.90 5.56
N ALA A 534 -9.72 6.61 4.98
CA ALA A 534 -8.63 6.02 5.72
C ALA A 534 -8.03 6.99 6.71
N THR A 535 -7.94 6.57 7.97
CA THR A 535 -7.18 7.24 9.03
C THR A 535 -6.12 6.29 9.56
N GLY A 536 -5.24 6.76 10.44
CA GLY A 536 -4.21 5.87 10.99
C GLY A 536 -3.55 6.41 12.24
N ILE A 537 -2.98 5.49 12.98
CA ILE A 537 -2.32 5.73 14.27
C ILE A 537 -0.81 5.53 14.11
N ALA A 538 -0.01 6.49 14.64
CA ALA A 538 1.42 6.37 14.84
C ALA A 538 1.77 6.39 16.32
N GLY A 539 2.83 5.67 16.71
CA GLY A 539 3.31 5.55 18.08
C GLY A 539 2.45 4.64 18.97
N PHE A 540 1.72 3.70 18.37
CA PHE A 540 0.73 2.86 19.05
C PHE A 540 1.30 2.11 20.24
N SER A 541 2.28 1.22 20.06
CA SER A 541 2.88 0.41 21.11
C SER A 541 3.54 1.25 22.21
N HIS A 542 4.16 2.37 21.86
CA HIS A 542 4.76 3.30 22.82
C HIS A 542 3.72 3.99 23.71
N VAL A 543 2.54 4.32 23.16
CA VAL A 543 1.43 4.87 23.99
C VAL A 543 0.90 3.80 24.92
N VAL A 544 0.71 2.57 24.44
CA VAL A 544 0.26 1.45 25.28
C VAL A 544 1.21 1.23 26.45
N ASP A 545 2.50 1.11 26.18
CA ASP A 545 3.52 0.90 27.22
C ASP A 545 3.66 2.11 28.16
N SER A 546 3.52 3.34 27.63
CA SER A 546 3.52 4.56 28.46
C SER A 546 2.35 4.62 29.42
N LEU A 547 1.14 4.31 28.95
CA LEU A 547 -0.05 4.27 29.82
C LEU A 547 0.03 3.13 30.82
N SER A 548 0.61 1.99 30.43
CA SER A 548 0.89 0.88 31.33
C SER A 548 1.90 1.27 32.42
N ALA A 549 2.99 1.96 32.04
CA ALA A 549 3.99 2.46 33.00
C ALA A 549 3.36 3.42 34.01
N ILE A 550 2.53 4.38 33.56
CA ILE A 550 1.84 5.33 34.44
C ILE A 550 0.85 4.62 35.38
N LYS A 551 0.21 3.54 34.91
CA LYS A 551 -0.80 2.79 35.68
C LYS A 551 -0.20 1.85 36.73
N TYR A 552 0.89 1.19 36.41
CA TYR A 552 1.43 0.06 37.20
C TYR A 552 2.79 0.34 37.85
N ALA A 553 3.49 1.39 37.42
CA ALA A 553 4.75 1.83 38.02
C ALA A 553 4.63 3.26 38.58
N LYS A 554 5.74 3.87 38.98
CA LYS A 554 5.82 5.29 39.34
C LYS A 554 6.60 6.04 38.29
N VAL A 555 5.94 6.97 37.60
CA VAL A 555 6.59 7.78 36.54
C VAL A 555 6.84 9.19 37.06
N LYS A 556 8.11 9.51 37.29
CA LYS A 556 8.57 10.84 37.68
C LYS A 556 8.83 11.67 36.42
N VAL A 557 8.33 12.89 36.39
CA VAL A 557 8.52 13.85 35.29
C VAL A 557 9.76 14.70 35.54
N VAL A 558 10.69 14.68 34.58
CA VAL A 558 11.81 15.62 34.56
C VAL A 558 11.44 16.79 33.62
N ARG A 559 11.53 18.02 34.12
CA ARG A 559 11.11 19.21 33.37
C ARG A 559 12.32 20.06 33.00
N ASP A 560 12.24 20.69 31.84
CA ASP A 560 13.19 21.69 31.38
C ASP A 560 12.96 23.08 32.02
N GLU A 561 13.73 24.07 31.63
CA GLU A 561 13.64 25.46 32.10
C GLU A 561 12.33 26.17 31.78
N ASN A 562 11.58 25.67 30.79
CA ASN A 562 10.25 26.14 30.39
C ASN A 562 9.11 25.41 31.14
N GLY A 563 9.44 24.45 32.01
CA GLY A 563 8.49 23.62 32.72
C GLY A 563 7.91 22.46 31.88
N MET A 564 8.44 22.24 30.68
CA MET A 564 8.04 21.16 29.79
C MET A 564 8.57 19.82 30.26
N ALA A 565 7.79 18.75 30.12
CA ALA A 565 8.26 17.38 30.34
C ALA A 565 9.30 17.03 29.29
N SER A 566 10.58 16.98 29.67
CA SER A 566 11.71 16.70 28.79
C SER A 566 12.16 15.23 28.83
N SER A 567 11.93 14.56 29.95
CA SER A 567 12.18 13.11 30.10
C SER A 567 11.39 12.55 31.27
N PHE A 568 11.38 11.23 31.38
CA PHE A 568 10.66 10.50 32.43
C PHE A 568 11.58 9.47 33.08
N ILE A 569 11.43 9.30 34.39
CA ILE A 569 12.09 8.25 35.17
C ILE A 569 11.01 7.31 35.68
N THR A 570 11.01 6.09 35.18
CA THR A 570 10.01 5.07 35.56
C THR A 570 10.62 4.12 36.59
N GLU A 571 10.04 4.12 37.78
CA GLU A 571 10.46 3.32 38.93
C GLU A 571 9.50 2.13 39.10
N GLY A 572 10.04 0.91 39.06
CA GLY A 572 9.29 -0.35 39.18
C GLY A 572 8.99 -0.97 37.79
N ASP A 573 8.55 -2.23 37.86
CA ASP A 573 8.19 -3.00 36.67
C ASP A 573 6.73 -2.74 36.28
N PHE A 574 6.44 -2.83 34.98
CA PHE A 574 5.11 -2.70 34.43
C PHE A 574 4.90 -3.67 33.26
N PRO A 575 3.66 -4.15 33.01
CA PRO A 575 3.39 -5.01 31.88
C PRO A 575 3.61 -4.26 30.57
N ARG A 576 4.28 -4.92 29.60
CA ARG A 576 4.54 -4.38 28.28
C ARG A 576 3.77 -5.13 27.21
N TYR A 577 3.29 -4.41 26.23
CA TYR A 577 2.65 -4.96 25.05
C TYR A 577 3.62 -5.87 24.27
N GLY A 578 3.13 -7.01 23.76
CA GLY A 578 3.95 -8.02 23.08
C GLY A 578 4.40 -9.17 23.98
N ASN A 579 3.77 -9.38 25.15
CA ASN A 579 4.12 -10.46 26.08
C ASN A 579 2.89 -11.30 26.50
N ASP A 580 1.79 -11.19 25.77
CA ASP A 580 0.51 -11.86 26.06
C ASP A 580 -0.04 -11.54 27.47
N ASP A 581 0.15 -10.30 27.92
CA ASP A 581 -0.31 -9.80 29.21
C ASP A 581 -1.53 -8.89 29.01
N ASP A 582 -2.70 -9.37 29.41
CA ASP A 582 -3.98 -8.67 29.27
C ASP A 582 -3.97 -7.27 29.89
N ARG A 583 -3.13 -7.01 30.90
CA ARG A 583 -3.04 -5.69 31.54
C ARG A 583 -2.50 -4.62 30.58
N ALA A 584 -1.62 -4.99 29.64
CA ALA A 584 -1.12 -4.12 28.56
C ALA A 584 -2.00 -4.23 27.31
N ASP A 585 -2.40 -5.44 26.94
CA ASP A 585 -3.16 -5.71 25.71
C ASP A 585 -4.55 -5.07 25.75
N ASP A 586 -5.22 -5.01 26.93
CA ASP A 586 -6.49 -4.28 27.13
C ASP A 586 -6.34 -2.76 26.89
N ILE A 587 -5.18 -2.17 27.24
CA ILE A 587 -4.88 -0.77 26.93
C ILE A 587 -4.76 -0.58 25.42
N ALA A 588 -4.13 -1.52 24.71
CA ALA A 588 -4.00 -1.49 23.25
C ALA A 588 -5.38 -1.53 22.57
N VAL A 589 -6.24 -2.45 22.98
CA VAL A 589 -7.62 -2.56 22.46
C VAL A 589 -8.42 -1.29 22.77
N TRP A 590 -8.32 -0.75 24.01
CA TRP A 590 -8.98 0.50 24.40
C TRP A 590 -8.54 1.68 23.52
N LEU A 591 -7.23 1.83 23.29
CA LEU A 591 -6.68 2.93 22.50
C LEU A 591 -7.23 2.93 21.07
N LEU A 592 -7.22 1.76 20.41
CA LEU A 592 -7.74 1.60 19.05
C LEU A 592 -9.23 1.98 18.98
N LYS A 593 -10.05 1.37 19.85
CA LYS A 593 -11.51 1.61 19.88
C LYS A 593 -11.84 3.07 20.19
N THR A 594 -11.13 3.67 21.12
CA THR A 594 -11.37 5.05 21.55
C THR A 594 -11.03 6.03 20.44
N PHE A 595 -9.88 5.88 19.79
CA PHE A 595 -9.49 6.81 18.74
C PHE A 595 -10.44 6.75 17.53
N LEU A 596 -10.77 5.55 17.03
CA LEU A 596 -11.77 5.41 15.95
C LEU A 596 -13.12 6.02 16.32
N LYS A 597 -13.61 5.81 17.54
CA LYS A 597 -14.86 6.42 18.02
C LYS A 597 -14.81 7.95 17.97
N LYS A 598 -13.66 8.56 18.26
CA LYS A 598 -13.46 10.00 18.18
C LYS A 598 -13.44 10.50 16.75
N VAL A 599 -12.74 9.81 15.85
CA VAL A 599 -12.73 10.12 14.41
C VAL A 599 -14.14 10.07 13.82
N LYS A 600 -14.94 9.05 14.15
CA LYS A 600 -16.32 8.89 13.67
C LYS A 600 -17.32 9.97 14.14
N LYS A 601 -16.94 10.87 15.05
CA LYS A 601 -17.78 12.02 15.44
C LYS A 601 -17.84 13.11 14.35
N TYR A 602 -16.90 13.15 13.44
CA TYR A 602 -16.71 14.23 12.48
C TYR A 602 -17.22 13.85 11.10
N HIS A 603 -17.75 14.85 10.39
CA HIS A 603 -18.16 14.68 9.00
C HIS A 603 -16.95 14.44 8.09
N THR A 604 -17.04 13.43 7.25
CA THR A 604 -16.03 13.07 6.26
C THR A 604 -16.43 13.50 4.85
N TYR A 605 -15.46 13.84 4.03
CA TYR A 605 -15.68 14.24 2.66
C TYR A 605 -16.51 13.20 1.90
N ARG A 606 -17.57 13.64 1.19
CA ARG A 606 -18.52 12.79 0.45
C ARG A 606 -19.23 11.74 1.32
N ASN A 607 -19.43 12.00 2.59
CA ASN A 607 -20.01 11.04 3.54
C ASN A 607 -19.31 9.67 3.54
N SER A 608 -18.00 9.64 3.26
CA SER A 608 -17.22 8.42 3.25
C SER A 608 -17.14 7.78 4.64
N GLU A 609 -17.06 6.45 4.68
CA GLU A 609 -16.99 5.71 5.93
C GLU A 609 -15.59 5.81 6.55
N ALA A 610 -15.49 6.39 7.76
CA ALA A 610 -14.22 6.49 8.46
C ALA A 610 -13.73 5.11 8.91
N THR A 611 -12.53 4.75 8.46
CA THR A 611 -11.75 3.57 8.89
C THR A 611 -10.48 4.01 9.59
N THR A 612 -9.79 3.12 10.29
CA THR A 612 -8.48 3.41 10.85
C THR A 612 -7.51 2.25 10.65
N SER A 613 -6.22 2.55 10.71
CA SER A 613 -5.13 1.58 10.65
C SER A 613 -4.16 1.76 11.81
N ILE A 614 -3.46 0.68 12.14
CA ILE A 614 -2.26 0.72 12.95
C ILE A 614 -1.11 0.36 12.00
N LEU A 615 -0.60 1.39 11.30
CA LEU A 615 0.38 1.23 10.23
C LEU A 615 1.21 2.51 10.10
N THR A 616 2.53 2.40 10.13
CA THR A 616 3.44 3.56 10.02
C THR A 616 4.31 3.55 8.76
N ILE A 617 4.40 2.42 8.08
CA ILE A 617 5.39 2.25 7.00
C ILE A 617 6.81 2.49 7.57
N THR A 618 7.79 2.95 6.80
CA THR A 618 9.09 3.40 7.33
C THR A 618 9.06 4.79 7.95
N SER A 619 7.90 5.43 7.93
CA SER A 619 7.70 6.76 8.52
C SER A 619 7.74 6.77 10.05
N ASN A 620 7.77 5.58 10.69
CA ASN A 620 8.02 5.42 12.13
C ASN A 620 9.30 6.17 12.57
N VAL A 621 10.33 6.19 11.73
CA VAL A 621 11.59 6.93 11.98
C VAL A 621 11.32 8.44 12.05
N VAL A 622 10.63 9.00 11.06
CA VAL A 622 10.33 10.44 10.99
C VAL A 622 9.39 10.86 12.13
N TYR A 623 8.39 10.05 12.44
CA TYR A 623 7.43 10.34 13.52
C TYR A 623 8.12 10.29 14.89
N GLY A 624 8.99 9.32 15.10
CA GLY A 624 9.79 9.23 16.32
C GLY A 624 10.73 10.42 16.51
N LYS A 625 11.40 10.87 15.44
CA LYS A 625 12.27 12.05 15.46
C LYS A 625 11.54 13.35 15.84
N ALA A 626 10.26 13.46 15.54
CA ALA A 626 9.45 14.60 15.87
C ALA A 626 8.81 14.52 17.27
N THR A 627 9.13 13.50 18.07
CA THR A 627 8.46 13.23 19.36
C THR A 627 9.48 13.13 20.49
N GLY A 628 9.20 13.82 21.60
CA GLY A 628 10.00 13.83 22.81
C GLY A 628 10.08 12.46 23.50
N ALA A 629 10.73 12.40 24.67
CA ALA A 629 10.79 11.19 25.48
C ALA A 629 9.41 10.77 25.97
N LEU A 630 9.23 9.47 26.24
CA LEU A 630 7.95 8.90 26.65
C LEU A 630 8.07 8.13 27.98
N PRO A 631 6.98 7.99 28.75
CA PRO A 631 6.95 7.28 30.03
C PRO A 631 7.36 5.80 29.97
N ASP A 632 7.26 5.14 28.81
CA ASP A 632 7.69 3.76 28.60
C ASP A 632 9.23 3.55 28.65
N GLY A 633 9.99 4.64 28.75
CA GLY A 633 11.44 4.67 28.71
C GLY A 633 12.07 4.98 27.36
N ARG A 634 11.25 5.23 26.33
CA ARG A 634 11.74 5.65 25.01
C ARG A 634 12.44 6.99 25.11
N ALA A 635 13.66 7.08 24.58
CA ALA A 635 14.42 8.31 24.51
C ALA A 635 13.80 9.30 23.49
N ALA A 636 13.94 10.60 23.77
CA ALA A 636 13.49 11.63 22.87
C ALA A 636 14.11 11.49 21.47
N PHE A 637 13.32 11.75 20.42
CA PHE A 637 13.75 11.81 19.02
C PHE A 637 14.30 10.51 18.42
N THR A 638 14.01 9.37 19.06
CA THR A 638 14.32 8.05 18.53
C THR A 638 13.16 7.50 17.69
N PRO A 639 13.39 6.55 16.75
CA PRO A 639 12.30 5.94 15.98
C PRO A 639 11.22 5.29 16.85
N PHE A 640 9.99 5.26 16.36
CA PHE A 640 8.92 4.42 16.92
C PHE A 640 9.06 2.97 16.43
N ALA A 641 8.49 2.02 17.14
CA ALA A 641 8.19 0.72 16.56
C ALA A 641 7.17 0.85 15.41
N PRO A 642 7.29 0.07 14.33
CA PRO A 642 6.41 0.21 13.17
C PRO A 642 5.04 -0.45 13.38
N GLY A 643 3.97 0.23 13.01
CA GLY A 643 2.62 -0.31 13.03
C GLY A 643 2.19 -0.79 14.41
N ALA A 644 1.66 -2.01 14.48
CA ALA A 644 1.24 -2.69 15.69
C ALA A 644 2.33 -3.56 16.33
N THR A 645 3.52 -3.59 15.73
CA THR A 645 4.68 -4.30 16.30
C THR A 645 5.00 -3.75 17.70
N PRO A 646 5.26 -4.60 18.69
CA PRO A 646 5.65 -4.15 20.03
C PRO A 646 6.89 -3.26 20.04
N SER A 647 7.06 -2.46 21.07
CA SER A 647 8.21 -1.57 21.24
C SER A 647 9.51 -2.36 21.32
N TYR A 648 10.60 -1.82 20.77
CA TYR A 648 11.89 -2.50 20.73
C TYR A 648 12.37 -2.88 22.13
N GLY A 649 12.68 -4.18 22.33
CA GLY A 649 13.07 -4.74 23.61
C GLY A 649 11.93 -4.97 24.61
N ALA A 650 10.68 -4.72 24.23
CA ALA A 650 9.51 -5.02 25.07
C ALA A 650 9.15 -6.51 25.04
N GLU A 651 9.42 -7.20 23.93
CA GLU A 651 9.10 -8.60 23.70
C GLU A 651 10.10 -9.51 24.41
N GLN A 652 9.74 -9.95 25.61
CA GLN A 652 10.61 -10.78 26.46
C GLN A 652 10.11 -12.22 26.61
N SER A 653 8.86 -12.51 26.16
CA SER A 653 8.21 -13.81 26.32
C SER A 653 8.24 -14.65 25.04
N GLY A 654 8.99 -14.25 24.01
CA GLY A 654 9.17 -14.96 22.75
C GLY A 654 8.15 -14.62 21.67
N LEU A 655 8.36 -15.16 20.46
CA LEU A 655 7.57 -14.87 19.26
C LEU A 655 6.06 -15.11 19.46
N LEU A 656 5.68 -16.26 20.02
CA LEU A 656 4.27 -16.60 20.14
C LEU A 656 3.51 -15.65 21.09
N ALA A 657 4.15 -15.19 22.16
CA ALA A 657 3.55 -14.20 23.06
C ALA A 657 3.39 -12.83 22.37
N SER A 658 4.36 -12.41 21.55
CA SER A 658 4.25 -11.21 20.73
C SER A 658 3.06 -11.29 19.77
N LEU A 659 2.97 -12.37 19.01
CA LEU A 659 1.88 -12.63 18.09
C LEU A 659 0.51 -12.67 18.81
N ASN A 660 0.41 -13.31 19.96
CA ASN A 660 -0.83 -13.37 20.75
C ASN A 660 -1.30 -11.97 21.17
N SER A 661 -0.40 -11.09 21.64
CA SER A 661 -0.76 -9.70 21.98
C SER A 661 -1.34 -8.95 20.79
N VAL A 662 -0.72 -9.07 19.59
CA VAL A 662 -1.20 -8.41 18.38
C VAL A 662 -2.53 -9.01 17.90
N ALA A 663 -2.73 -10.32 18.03
CA ALA A 663 -3.95 -11.01 17.61
C ALA A 663 -5.20 -10.56 18.43
N LYS A 664 -5.03 -10.01 19.62
CA LYS A 664 -6.13 -9.46 20.45
C LYS A 664 -6.70 -8.16 19.87
N LEU A 665 -6.01 -7.49 18.95
CA LEU A 665 -6.50 -6.26 18.33
C LEU A 665 -7.66 -6.56 17.37
N PRO A 666 -8.88 -6.02 17.62
CA PRO A 666 -10.05 -6.39 16.82
C PRO A 666 -10.03 -5.69 15.46
N TYR A 667 -9.98 -6.47 14.39
CA TYR A 667 -9.92 -5.97 13.01
C TYR A 667 -11.11 -5.08 12.63
N GLU A 668 -12.31 -5.34 13.15
CA GLU A 668 -13.50 -4.52 12.88
C GLU A 668 -13.36 -3.05 13.34
N TYR A 669 -12.38 -2.74 14.19
CA TYR A 669 -12.04 -1.37 14.59
C TYR A 669 -10.82 -0.81 13.85
N ALA A 670 -10.21 -1.61 12.98
CA ALA A 670 -9.03 -1.22 12.20
C ALA A 670 -9.15 -1.68 10.73
N LEU A 671 -10.26 -1.37 10.09
CA LEU A 671 -10.57 -1.81 8.72
C LEU A 671 -9.57 -1.31 7.66
N ASP A 672 -8.77 -0.31 7.99
CA ASP A 672 -7.65 0.17 7.16
C ASP A 672 -6.32 -0.56 7.48
N GLY A 673 -6.39 -1.60 8.32
CA GLY A 673 -5.36 -2.61 8.55
C GLY A 673 -4.55 -2.49 9.85
N ILE A 674 -4.06 -3.64 10.31
CA ILE A 674 -3.18 -3.79 11.48
C ILE A 674 -1.88 -4.41 11.00
N SER A 675 -0.83 -3.60 10.81
CA SER A 675 0.46 -4.08 10.31
C SER A 675 1.32 -4.61 11.44
N ASN A 676 1.66 -5.90 11.36
CA ASN A 676 2.66 -6.53 12.22
C ASN A 676 3.87 -7.02 11.41
N THR A 677 5.08 -6.90 11.95
CA THR A 677 6.32 -7.30 11.27
C THR A 677 7.25 -8.00 12.25
N GLU A 678 7.52 -9.27 11.97
CA GLU A 678 8.39 -10.11 12.79
C GLU A 678 9.68 -10.45 12.04
N THR A 679 10.78 -10.47 12.75
CA THR A 679 12.07 -10.98 12.27
C THR A 679 12.41 -12.24 13.06
N ILE A 680 12.60 -13.35 12.34
CA ILE A 680 12.83 -14.66 12.93
C ILE A 680 14.19 -15.17 12.46
N ALA A 681 15.05 -15.52 13.40
CA ALA A 681 16.31 -16.18 13.05
C ALA A 681 16.01 -17.55 12.40
N PRO A 682 16.69 -17.92 11.31
CA PRO A 682 16.41 -19.18 10.61
C PRO A 682 16.44 -20.41 11.52
N GLY A 683 17.33 -20.44 12.52
CA GLY A 683 17.44 -21.51 13.50
C GLY A 683 16.24 -21.66 14.44
N ALA A 684 15.48 -20.58 14.67
CA ALA A 684 14.26 -20.62 15.47
C ALA A 684 13.13 -21.37 14.74
N LEU A 685 13.07 -21.28 13.41
CA LEU A 685 12.12 -22.05 12.60
C LEU A 685 12.54 -23.50 12.37
N GLY A 686 13.81 -23.85 12.56
CA GLY A 686 14.30 -25.23 12.37
C GLY A 686 15.64 -25.30 11.67
N HIS A 687 16.18 -26.54 11.61
CA HIS A 687 17.52 -26.79 11.09
C HIS A 687 17.54 -27.27 9.63
N SER A 688 16.40 -27.74 9.11
CA SER A 688 16.21 -28.12 7.71
C SER A 688 15.24 -27.19 7.01
N GLU A 689 15.24 -27.21 5.68
CA GLU A 689 14.29 -26.47 4.85
C GLU A 689 12.85 -26.91 5.15
N ASP A 690 12.62 -28.24 5.24
CA ASP A 690 11.30 -28.79 5.54
C ASP A 690 10.81 -28.38 6.93
N GLU A 691 11.67 -28.38 7.95
CA GLU A 691 11.29 -27.90 9.28
C GLU A 691 10.90 -26.43 9.24
N ARG A 692 11.69 -25.58 8.58
CA ARG A 692 11.44 -24.13 8.52
C ARG A 692 10.10 -23.80 7.86
N LYS A 693 9.82 -24.39 6.68
CA LYS A 693 8.55 -24.14 5.99
C LYS A 693 7.35 -24.68 6.77
N ASN A 694 7.44 -25.87 7.36
CA ASN A 694 6.37 -26.47 8.15
C ASN A 694 6.10 -25.65 9.43
N ASN A 695 7.15 -25.26 10.16
CA ASN A 695 7.00 -24.48 11.37
C ASN A 695 6.46 -23.07 11.08
N LEU A 696 6.85 -22.46 9.96
CA LEU A 696 6.25 -21.19 9.56
C LEU A 696 4.75 -21.35 9.25
N VAL A 697 4.33 -22.43 8.58
CA VAL A 697 2.90 -22.71 8.37
C VAL A 697 2.16 -22.85 9.70
N HIS A 698 2.71 -23.56 10.68
CA HIS A 698 2.09 -23.70 12.00
C HIS A 698 1.98 -22.36 12.75
N VAL A 699 2.98 -21.49 12.63
CA VAL A 699 2.93 -20.13 13.20
C VAL A 699 1.81 -19.32 12.54
N LEU A 700 1.72 -19.35 11.21
CA LEU A 700 0.68 -18.65 10.46
C LEU A 700 -0.73 -19.17 10.80
N ASP A 701 -0.91 -20.48 10.79
CA ASP A 701 -2.20 -21.10 11.17
C ASP A 701 -2.60 -20.67 12.60
N GLY A 702 -1.70 -20.80 13.57
CA GLY A 702 -1.98 -20.45 14.96
C GLY A 702 -2.24 -18.96 15.19
N TYR A 703 -1.55 -18.09 14.47
CA TYR A 703 -1.73 -16.63 14.56
C TYR A 703 -3.05 -16.17 13.93
N PHE A 704 -3.35 -16.63 12.72
CA PHE A 704 -4.54 -16.21 11.99
C PHE A 704 -5.84 -16.86 12.52
N ASP A 705 -5.79 -18.08 13.04
CA ASP A 705 -6.93 -18.74 13.68
C ASP A 705 -7.38 -17.99 14.96
N GLN A 706 -6.50 -17.20 15.59
CA GLN A 706 -6.84 -16.30 16.70
C GLN A 706 -7.53 -14.99 16.26
N GLY A 707 -7.69 -14.76 14.96
CA GLY A 707 -8.31 -13.55 14.42
C GLY A 707 -7.36 -12.39 14.15
N ALA A 708 -6.05 -12.62 14.16
CA ALA A 708 -5.06 -11.64 13.74
C ALA A 708 -5.27 -11.23 12.27
N HIS A 709 -4.89 -10.00 11.91
CA HIS A 709 -5.15 -9.46 10.58
C HIS A 709 -4.01 -9.72 9.59
N HIS A 710 -2.77 -9.34 9.92
CA HIS A 710 -1.67 -9.27 8.95
C HIS A 710 -0.34 -9.66 9.58
N LEU A 711 0.54 -10.26 8.78
CA LEU A 711 1.91 -10.57 9.18
C LEU A 711 2.90 -10.37 8.02
N ASN A 712 3.93 -9.57 8.28
CA ASN A 712 5.20 -9.57 7.57
C ASN A 712 6.17 -10.52 8.26
N VAL A 713 6.81 -11.39 7.50
CA VAL A 713 7.82 -12.31 8.03
C VAL A 713 9.15 -12.05 7.36
N ASN A 714 10.18 -11.77 8.17
CA ASN A 714 11.57 -11.75 7.78
C ASN A 714 12.28 -12.98 8.34
N VAL A 715 13.02 -13.70 7.51
CA VAL A 715 13.78 -14.88 7.95
C VAL A 715 15.27 -14.69 7.64
N PHE A 716 15.99 -14.08 8.57
CA PHE A 716 17.44 -13.88 8.50
C PHE A 716 18.00 -13.51 9.87
N GLY A 717 19.32 -13.67 10.04
CA GLY A 717 20.01 -13.25 11.25
C GLY A 717 20.51 -11.79 11.17
N LEU A 718 20.68 -11.15 12.32
CA LEU A 718 21.16 -9.77 12.42
C LEU A 718 22.56 -9.56 11.80
N ASP A 719 23.40 -10.60 11.78
CA ASP A 719 24.74 -10.51 11.18
C ASP A 719 24.69 -10.25 9.67
N LYS A 720 23.68 -10.84 8.97
CA LYS A 720 23.44 -10.57 7.54
C LYS A 720 23.09 -9.11 7.29
N LEU A 721 22.24 -8.51 8.13
CA LEU A 721 21.90 -7.08 8.03
C LEU A 721 23.10 -6.19 8.25
N LYS A 722 23.92 -6.48 9.27
CA LYS A 722 25.14 -5.71 9.57
C LYS A 722 26.13 -5.81 8.41
N ASP A 723 26.37 -7.01 7.88
CA ASP A 723 27.26 -7.21 6.74
C ASP A 723 26.74 -6.49 5.47
N ALA A 724 25.43 -6.58 5.17
CA ALA A 724 24.83 -5.86 4.06
C ALA A 724 24.89 -4.33 4.21
N MET A 725 24.83 -3.83 5.43
CA MET A 725 24.98 -2.41 5.74
C MET A 725 26.42 -1.90 5.56
N GLU A 726 27.42 -2.72 5.90
CA GLU A 726 28.83 -2.37 5.77
C GLU A 726 29.38 -2.65 4.36
N HIS A 727 28.81 -3.61 3.63
CA HIS A 727 29.29 -4.10 2.34
C HIS A 727 28.16 -4.15 1.28
N PRO A 728 27.45 -3.03 1.02
CA PRO A 728 26.30 -3.00 0.09
C PRO A 728 26.69 -3.31 -1.37
N GLU A 729 27.98 -3.28 -1.70
CA GLU A 729 28.50 -3.58 -3.03
C GLU A 729 28.55 -5.08 -3.37
N LYS A 730 28.42 -5.97 -2.38
CA LYS A 730 28.44 -7.42 -2.59
C LYS A 730 27.25 -7.86 -3.47
N PRO A 731 27.48 -8.72 -4.49
CA PRO A 731 26.43 -9.13 -5.41
C PRO A 731 25.21 -9.78 -4.73
N GLU A 732 25.42 -10.52 -3.64
CA GLU A 732 24.35 -11.18 -2.89
C GLU A 732 23.37 -10.21 -2.22
N TYR A 733 23.77 -8.95 -2.02
CA TYR A 733 22.91 -7.92 -1.42
C TYR A 733 22.17 -7.06 -2.44
N ALA A 734 22.49 -7.18 -3.75
CA ALA A 734 21.88 -6.38 -4.80
C ALA A 734 20.33 -6.45 -4.83
N ASN A 735 19.77 -7.61 -4.48
CA ASN A 735 18.33 -7.86 -4.39
C ASN A 735 17.89 -8.30 -2.98
N PHE A 736 18.75 -8.12 -1.97
CA PHE A 736 18.37 -8.49 -0.61
C PHE A 736 17.17 -7.68 -0.13
N THR A 737 16.04 -8.35 -0.10
CA THR A 737 14.73 -7.78 0.20
C THR A 737 14.36 -8.06 1.65
N ILE A 738 13.82 -7.06 2.33
CA ILE A 738 13.30 -7.14 3.69
C ILE A 738 11.88 -6.58 3.76
N ARG A 739 11.08 -7.14 4.64
CA ARG A 739 9.78 -6.60 5.02
C ARG A 739 9.97 -5.53 6.09
N VAL A 740 9.32 -4.38 5.94
CA VAL A 740 9.51 -3.24 6.87
C VAL A 740 8.26 -2.87 7.66
N SER A 741 7.14 -2.67 7.00
CA SER A 741 5.82 -2.45 7.62
C SER A 741 4.75 -2.37 6.51
N GLY A 742 4.11 -3.50 6.20
CA GLY A 742 3.11 -3.60 5.14
C GLY A 742 3.66 -3.58 3.72
N TYR A 743 4.99 -3.54 3.53
CA TYR A 743 5.66 -3.65 2.23
C TYR A 743 7.11 -4.09 2.40
N ALA A 744 7.77 -4.38 1.29
CA ALA A 744 9.17 -4.75 1.25
C ALA A 744 10.03 -3.65 0.61
N VAL A 745 11.32 -3.68 0.93
CA VAL A 745 12.34 -2.81 0.33
C VAL A 745 13.63 -3.60 0.10
N LYS A 746 14.47 -3.15 -0.82
CA LYS A 746 15.85 -3.62 -0.84
C LYS A 746 16.61 -2.97 0.33
N PHE A 747 17.22 -3.76 1.20
CA PHE A 747 17.87 -3.27 2.40
C PHE A 747 18.96 -2.22 2.11
N ILE A 748 19.71 -2.41 1.02
CA ILE A 748 20.78 -1.50 0.60
C ILE A 748 20.26 -0.15 0.06
N ASP A 749 18.98 -0.03 -0.28
CA ASP A 749 18.37 1.21 -0.77
C ASP A 749 17.81 2.09 0.38
N LEU A 750 17.82 1.57 1.62
CA LEU A 750 17.45 2.30 2.82
C LEU A 750 18.54 3.32 3.22
N THR A 751 18.13 4.42 3.82
CA THR A 751 19.09 5.32 4.49
C THR A 751 19.78 4.61 5.66
N ARG A 752 20.99 5.04 6.00
CA ARG A 752 21.74 4.46 7.14
C ARG A 752 20.93 4.42 8.42
N GLU A 753 20.15 5.46 8.68
CA GLU A 753 19.30 5.53 9.87
C GLU A 753 18.17 4.49 9.87
N GLN A 754 17.55 4.27 8.71
CA GLN A 754 16.52 3.25 8.58
C GLN A 754 17.11 1.82 8.63
N GLN A 755 18.31 1.62 8.11
CA GLN A 755 19.04 0.35 8.28
C GLN A 755 19.29 0.08 9.77
N LEU A 756 19.73 1.09 10.52
CA LEU A 756 19.93 0.98 11.97
C LEU A 756 18.61 0.72 12.72
N ASP A 757 17.51 1.35 12.31
CA ASP A 757 16.17 1.06 12.85
C ASP A 757 15.80 -0.41 12.66
N VAL A 758 15.99 -0.94 11.44
CA VAL A 758 15.68 -2.36 11.14
C VAL A 758 16.58 -3.30 11.98
N ILE A 759 17.85 -2.99 12.13
CA ILE A 759 18.79 -3.78 12.95
C ILE A 759 18.42 -3.74 14.45
N ALA A 760 17.83 -2.64 14.91
CA ALA A 760 17.41 -2.47 16.31
C ALA A 760 16.10 -3.20 16.65
N ARG A 761 15.35 -3.70 15.67
CA ARG A 761 14.11 -4.44 15.89
C ARG A 761 14.38 -5.77 16.56
N THR A 762 13.38 -6.28 17.28
CA THR A 762 13.47 -7.61 17.89
C THR A 762 13.73 -8.67 16.83
N CYS A 763 14.69 -9.55 17.08
CA CYS A 763 14.95 -10.74 16.28
C CYS A 763 14.72 -11.96 17.18
N HIS A 764 13.71 -12.74 16.87
CA HIS A 764 13.34 -13.91 17.64
C HIS A 764 14.30 -15.08 17.35
N GLU A 765 15.10 -15.44 18.33
CA GLU A 765 16.06 -16.57 18.25
C GLU A 765 15.43 -17.88 18.73
N ALA A 766 14.23 -17.85 19.33
CA ALA A 766 13.42 -18.97 19.75
C ALA A 766 11.93 -18.67 19.50
N MET A 767 11.14 -19.74 19.36
CA MET A 767 9.68 -19.66 19.18
C MET A 767 8.96 -19.19 20.44
#